data_8da65a56744b9940a94f98b25d5fa76c
#
_entry.id   8da65a56744b9940a94f98b25d5fa76c
#
_cell.length_a   1.000
_cell.length_b   1.000
_cell.length_c   1.000
_cell.angle_alpha   90.00
_cell.angle_beta   90.00
_cell.angle_gamma   90.00
#
_symmetry.space_group_name_H-M   'P 1'
#
loop_
_entity.id
_entity.type
_entity.pdbx_description
1 polymer ?
#
loop_
_entity_poly.entity_id
_entity_poly.type
_entity_poly.pdbx_seq_one_letter_code
_entity_poly.pdbx_strand_id
1 'polypeptide(L)'
;MIDNAHLMSALQIDQDHFTYFDLEKLLAPTQLQRLPYAIRILLENVARCAPEALDAVLARAVGDGPDCEVPFQPNRLMFHDTTCLPALADFAGMRDVVAELGGDPAAMNPLIPAVLTIDHSVIVEHYAEADAVEQNLEIDFRRNSERYRFIKWAQKSLDNFAVIPPGTGIIHQMNMEALAKVVWETRTAEGQRLLHPDDMVATDSHTPMINAIGVLGWGVGGLEGQAAMVGEPVPINFPQVIGIRVSNALRPGVTATDLSLHVAEILRQRSVVGKFVEFTGPGLSNLGWAARGTVSNMAPEYGATVVFFPFDDQTLDYLKLSGRSAELCLQATTYLQAQGLYRHDALPEPEFDELIELDLASIEPSVAGPYQPHQRQPLSRAGESFREQVLGASELIGNRYFEPSFGEAIDHGAVVLSAITSCTNTANPAQMIQAGLLARRARHLGLKRKPWVKTSLSPGSQVVSDYLSEAGLLQDFSALGFDLAGFGCMTCIGNSGKLETHVEAFADQGLKGVVVLSGNRNFEGRVNPKVPAGYLASPALCVAFAIAGRIDIDLTREPLGQDSAGNPIHLHDLMPADDEVQALVAQVVKPEFFQQRLATVWDGTHHWQALSAEGSVQFPWDARSTYLRRPQYLTDIQAEPKASLAIENARSLMVLGDNVTTDHISPAGAIPASSLAGQWLLARGEDPQDLNQYSTRRSNHEVMLRGAFTNKSVKNRLLGDTQPGVGAWAWNADHSQCLPLYEAAQSYGGTPMVVFAGINYGAGSSRDWAAKAQALLGVRAVVARSIERIHRSNLIGMGVLPLLFPAGRGVEDLQLDGSEQFDFIGLDELRVGDNRIRLQVRRVDGGVDEAELIARFDSQQEIRYLSNGGVLPYVIRKVVQRTRG
;
A
#
# COMPACT_ATOMS: atom_id res chain seq x y z
N MET A 1 18.03 -24.55 20.68
CA MET A 1 16.66 -24.51 20.17
C MET A 1 15.76 -25.17 21.19
N ILE A 2 14.69 -24.51 21.61
CA ILE A 2 13.67 -25.11 22.48
C ILE A 2 12.97 -26.14 21.62
N ASP A 3 12.89 -27.36 22.09
CA ASP A 3 12.25 -28.48 21.37
C ASP A 3 10.72 -28.45 21.60
N ASN A 4 9.98 -27.97 20.61
CA ASN A 4 8.51 -27.93 20.60
C ASN A 4 7.89 -29.18 19.90
N ALA A 5 8.68 -30.23 19.68
CA ALA A 5 8.16 -31.45 19.02
C ALA A 5 6.95 -32.08 19.75
N HIS A 6 6.86 -31.85 21.07
CA HIS A 6 5.71 -32.30 21.88
C HIS A 6 4.39 -31.61 21.48
N LEU A 7 4.42 -30.47 20.82
CA LEU A 7 3.25 -29.77 20.32
C LEU A 7 2.79 -30.30 18.95
N MET A 8 3.57 -31.16 18.29
CA MET A 8 3.23 -31.68 16.98
C MET A 8 2.21 -32.85 17.10
N SER A 9 1.23 -32.86 16.20
CA SER A 9 0.28 -33.95 15.98
C SER A 9 0.39 -34.46 14.54
N ALA A 10 0.08 -35.75 14.36
CA ALA A 10 -0.02 -36.37 13.04
C ALA A 10 -1.40 -36.11 12.43
N LEU A 11 -1.46 -35.89 11.13
CA LEU A 11 -2.66 -35.70 10.35
C LEU A 11 -2.61 -36.61 9.10
N GLN A 12 -3.62 -37.41 8.90
CA GLN A 12 -3.77 -38.22 7.69
C GLN A 12 -4.79 -37.58 6.77
N ILE A 13 -4.43 -37.39 5.52
CA ILE A 13 -5.30 -36.88 4.46
C ILE A 13 -5.18 -37.85 3.30
N ASP A 14 -6.26 -38.58 3.00
CA ASP A 14 -6.24 -39.72 2.08
C ASP A 14 -5.14 -40.73 2.42
N GLN A 15 -4.17 -40.90 1.53
CA GLN A 15 -3.02 -41.80 1.71
C GLN A 15 -1.76 -41.07 2.24
N ASP A 16 -1.79 -39.74 2.35
CA ASP A 16 -0.66 -38.91 2.75
C ASP A 16 -0.63 -38.69 4.26
N HIS A 17 0.57 -38.65 4.82
CA HIS A 17 0.83 -38.38 6.22
C HIS A 17 1.52 -37.04 6.38
N PHE A 18 0.95 -36.20 7.25
CA PHE A 18 1.44 -34.87 7.60
C PHE A 18 1.62 -34.73 9.09
N THR A 19 2.35 -33.76 9.50
CA THR A 19 2.43 -33.25 10.87
C THR A 19 1.99 -31.80 10.91
N TYR A 20 1.58 -31.29 12.08
CA TYR A 20 1.23 -29.90 12.30
C TYR A 20 1.42 -29.52 13.76
N PHE A 21 1.64 -28.23 14.04
CA PHE A 21 1.64 -27.70 15.41
C PHE A 21 0.19 -27.58 15.88
N ASP A 22 -0.18 -28.37 16.86
CA ASP A 22 -1.55 -28.57 17.31
C ASP A 22 -1.90 -27.57 18.41
N LEU A 23 -2.77 -26.61 18.12
CA LEU A 23 -3.20 -25.59 19.06
C LEU A 23 -3.98 -26.18 20.26
N GLU A 24 -4.62 -27.33 20.13
CA GLU A 24 -5.31 -28.01 21.25
C GLU A 24 -4.33 -28.59 22.29
N LYS A 25 -3.04 -28.69 21.93
CA LYS A 25 -1.98 -29.01 22.91
C LYS A 25 -1.47 -27.80 23.67
N LEU A 26 -1.74 -26.60 23.18
CA LEU A 26 -1.41 -25.34 23.85
C LEU A 26 -2.55 -24.88 24.76
N LEU A 27 -3.79 -25.03 24.31
CA LEU A 27 -5.00 -24.49 24.95
C LEU A 27 -6.10 -25.52 24.96
N ALA A 28 -6.89 -25.57 26.05
CA ALA A 28 -8.13 -26.35 26.05
C ALA A 28 -9.07 -25.87 24.91
N PRO A 29 -9.85 -26.77 24.27
CA PRO A 29 -10.73 -26.43 23.17
C PRO A 29 -11.67 -25.23 23.46
N THR A 30 -12.17 -25.12 24.69
CA THR A 30 -13.03 -24.01 25.11
C THR A 30 -12.27 -22.66 25.17
N GLN A 31 -11.01 -22.66 25.53
CA GLN A 31 -10.16 -21.46 25.52
C GLN A 31 -9.80 -21.09 24.08
N LEU A 32 -9.43 -22.07 23.26
CA LEU A 32 -9.13 -21.87 21.84
C LEU A 32 -10.32 -21.26 21.10
N GLN A 33 -11.54 -21.75 21.33
CA GLN A 33 -12.75 -21.25 20.71
C GLN A 33 -13.07 -19.77 21.06
N ARG A 34 -12.62 -19.29 22.21
CA ARG A 34 -12.79 -17.88 22.62
C ARG A 34 -11.85 -16.93 21.89
N LEU A 35 -10.71 -17.42 21.37
CA LEU A 35 -9.74 -16.58 20.69
C LEU A 35 -10.21 -16.20 19.28
N PRO A 36 -10.00 -14.96 18.83
CA PRO A 36 -10.14 -14.57 17.42
C PRO A 36 -9.30 -15.48 16.51
N TYR A 37 -9.78 -15.77 15.30
CA TYR A 37 -9.09 -16.66 14.36
C TYR A 37 -7.71 -16.11 13.96
N ALA A 38 -7.57 -14.80 13.80
CA ALA A 38 -6.28 -14.17 13.53
C ALA A 38 -5.27 -14.42 14.66
N ILE A 39 -5.70 -14.45 15.93
CA ILE A 39 -4.84 -14.75 17.09
C ILE A 39 -4.43 -16.22 17.09
N ARG A 40 -5.33 -17.14 16.72
CA ARG A 40 -4.98 -18.58 16.61
C ARG A 40 -3.86 -18.79 15.59
N ILE A 41 -3.91 -18.09 14.43
CA ILE A 41 -2.85 -18.15 13.41
C ILE A 41 -1.54 -17.57 13.95
N LEU A 42 -1.57 -16.46 14.69
CA LEU A 42 -0.36 -15.90 15.31
C LEU A 42 0.25 -16.87 16.33
N LEU A 43 -0.55 -17.54 17.15
CA LEU A 43 -0.07 -18.54 18.11
C LEU A 43 0.60 -19.72 17.41
N GLU A 44 0.01 -20.23 16.30
CA GLU A 44 0.64 -21.29 15.51
C GLU A 44 2.00 -20.84 14.95
N ASN A 45 2.03 -19.62 14.36
CA ASN A 45 3.26 -19.06 13.79
C ASN A 45 4.37 -18.94 14.84
N VAL A 46 4.07 -18.43 16.04
CA VAL A 46 5.03 -18.31 17.13
C VAL A 46 5.46 -19.68 17.65
N ALA A 47 4.53 -20.62 17.82
CA ALA A 47 4.85 -22.01 18.25
C ALA A 47 5.83 -22.70 17.29
N ARG A 48 5.65 -22.45 15.99
CA ARG A 48 6.47 -23.02 14.91
C ARG A 48 7.80 -22.29 14.73
N CYS A 49 7.84 -20.96 14.76
CA CYS A 49 8.96 -20.17 14.29
C CYS A 49 9.74 -19.46 15.39
N ALA A 50 9.14 -19.16 16.54
CA ALA A 50 9.73 -18.39 17.64
C ALA A 50 9.34 -18.97 19.02
N PRO A 51 9.68 -20.25 19.30
CA PRO A 51 9.25 -20.93 20.50
C PRO A 51 9.67 -20.26 21.81
N GLU A 52 10.73 -19.47 21.79
CA GLU A 52 11.19 -18.68 22.95
C GLU A 52 10.21 -17.56 23.36
N ALA A 53 9.35 -17.10 22.45
CA ALA A 53 8.34 -16.08 22.73
C ALA A 53 6.97 -16.70 23.10
N LEU A 54 6.78 -18.02 22.92
CA LEU A 54 5.48 -18.69 23.01
C LEU A 54 4.78 -18.47 24.33
N ASP A 55 5.48 -18.65 25.47
CA ASP A 55 4.89 -18.53 26.81
C ASP A 55 4.33 -17.12 27.07
N ALA A 56 5.06 -16.09 26.65
CA ALA A 56 4.62 -14.68 26.82
C ALA A 56 3.41 -14.36 25.91
N VAL A 57 3.46 -14.80 24.65
CA VAL A 57 2.38 -14.58 23.69
C VAL A 57 1.12 -15.35 24.09
N LEU A 58 1.26 -16.59 24.56
CA LEU A 58 0.17 -17.41 25.04
C LEU A 58 -0.51 -16.80 26.29
N ALA A 59 0.29 -16.40 27.30
CA ALA A 59 -0.23 -15.75 28.50
C ALA A 59 -1.01 -14.47 28.15
N ARG A 60 -0.50 -13.67 27.21
CA ARG A 60 -1.21 -12.47 26.75
C ARG A 60 -2.50 -12.81 25.98
N ALA A 61 -2.48 -13.86 25.15
CA ALA A 61 -3.65 -14.29 24.37
C ALA A 61 -4.82 -14.72 25.25
N VAL A 62 -4.55 -15.37 26.39
CA VAL A 62 -5.60 -15.78 27.35
C VAL A 62 -5.94 -14.72 28.40
N GLY A 63 -5.32 -13.56 28.34
CA GLY A 63 -5.60 -12.42 29.23
C GLY A 63 -4.83 -12.43 30.56
N ASP A 64 -3.88 -13.34 30.75
CA ASP A 64 -3.13 -13.51 32.00
C ASP A 64 -1.74 -12.82 31.98
N GLY A 65 -1.33 -12.26 30.83
CA GLY A 65 0.00 -11.66 30.63
C GLY A 65 -0.03 -10.16 30.29
N PRO A 66 1.11 -9.46 30.48
CA PRO A 66 1.29 -8.10 30.01
C PRO A 66 1.36 -8.02 28.48
N ASP A 67 1.27 -6.81 27.93
CA ASP A 67 1.55 -6.59 26.52
C ASP A 67 2.95 -7.10 26.16
N CYS A 68 3.06 -7.79 25.04
CA CYS A 68 4.28 -8.41 24.57
C CYS A 68 4.46 -8.25 23.06
N GLU A 69 5.69 -8.45 22.61
CA GLU A 69 6.01 -8.54 21.18
C GLU A 69 5.69 -9.94 20.64
N VAL A 70 5.11 -9.98 19.43
CA VAL A 70 4.94 -11.19 18.63
C VAL A 70 5.96 -11.16 17.50
N PRO A 71 6.99 -12.01 17.51
CA PRO A 71 7.98 -12.10 16.43
C PRO A 71 7.43 -12.92 15.26
N PHE A 72 6.59 -12.31 14.45
CA PHE A 72 5.93 -12.97 13.33
C PHE A 72 6.91 -13.32 12.21
N GLN A 73 6.89 -14.57 11.76
CA GLN A 73 7.73 -15.06 10.65
C GLN A 73 6.84 -15.39 9.44
N PRO A 74 6.77 -14.53 8.41
CA PRO A 74 5.92 -14.80 7.27
C PRO A 74 6.44 -15.97 6.42
N ASN A 75 5.53 -16.76 5.86
CA ASN A 75 5.85 -17.89 4.98
C ASN A 75 6.36 -17.43 3.61
N ARG A 76 5.90 -16.27 3.17
CA ARG A 76 6.21 -15.70 1.87
C ARG A 76 6.10 -14.18 1.88
N LEU A 77 6.72 -13.56 0.91
CA LEU A 77 6.80 -12.12 0.77
C LEU A 77 6.41 -11.70 -0.64
N MET A 78 5.68 -10.61 -0.76
CA MET A 78 5.43 -9.99 -2.06
C MET A 78 5.88 -8.54 -2.10
N PHE A 79 6.29 -8.12 -3.29
CA PHE A 79 6.66 -6.75 -3.61
C PHE A 79 5.88 -6.24 -4.81
N HIS A 80 5.54 -4.96 -4.84
CA HIS A 80 5.22 -4.28 -6.08
C HIS A 80 6.46 -3.54 -6.62
N ASP A 81 6.51 -3.26 -7.92
CA ASP A 81 7.74 -2.81 -8.61
C ASP A 81 8.32 -1.49 -8.07
N THR A 82 7.50 -0.53 -7.65
CA THR A 82 8.01 0.78 -7.16
C THR A 82 8.66 0.74 -5.79
N THR A 83 8.44 -0.33 -4.99
CA THR A 83 9.14 -0.61 -3.73
C THR A 83 10.15 -1.72 -3.87
N CYS A 84 9.96 -2.66 -4.79
CA CYS A 84 10.88 -3.77 -5.01
C CYS A 84 12.20 -3.31 -5.67
N LEU A 85 12.13 -2.45 -6.68
CA LEU A 85 13.36 -2.02 -7.35
C LEU A 85 14.39 -1.41 -6.39
N PRO A 86 14.03 -0.46 -5.51
CA PRO A 86 14.99 0.00 -4.51
C PRO A 86 15.43 -1.11 -3.55
N ALA A 87 14.54 -2.06 -3.19
CA ALA A 87 14.92 -3.21 -2.37
C ALA A 87 15.92 -4.14 -3.07
N LEU A 88 15.72 -4.41 -4.36
CA LEU A 88 16.67 -5.18 -5.17
C LEU A 88 18.00 -4.44 -5.38
N ALA A 89 17.96 -3.10 -5.53
CA ALA A 89 19.18 -2.29 -5.58
C ALA A 89 19.95 -2.35 -4.26
N ASP A 90 19.25 -2.36 -3.13
CA ASP A 90 19.85 -2.60 -1.83
C ASP A 90 20.48 -4.01 -1.76
N PHE A 91 19.78 -5.05 -2.18
CA PHE A 91 20.31 -6.41 -2.24
C PHE A 91 21.55 -6.52 -3.10
N ALA A 92 21.54 -5.92 -4.30
CA ALA A 92 22.72 -5.87 -5.17
C ALA A 92 23.89 -5.14 -4.50
N GLY A 93 23.62 -3.98 -3.86
CA GLY A 93 24.64 -3.25 -3.10
C GLY A 93 25.12 -4.00 -1.85
N MET A 94 24.23 -4.73 -1.15
CA MET A 94 24.62 -5.57 -0.01
C MET A 94 25.54 -6.72 -0.44
N ARG A 95 25.32 -7.35 -1.61
CA ARG A 95 26.24 -8.33 -2.18
C ARG A 95 27.64 -7.76 -2.41
N ASP A 96 27.71 -6.51 -2.93
CA ASP A 96 28.99 -5.82 -3.08
C ASP A 96 29.70 -5.63 -1.75
N VAL A 97 28.99 -5.14 -0.73
CA VAL A 97 29.58 -4.90 0.61
C VAL A 97 29.98 -6.21 1.28
N VAL A 98 29.20 -7.27 1.15
CA VAL A 98 29.57 -8.61 1.66
C VAL A 98 30.88 -9.07 1.04
N ALA A 99 31.08 -8.90 -0.28
CA ALA A 99 32.33 -9.21 -0.96
C ALA A 99 33.48 -8.30 -0.49
N GLU A 100 33.26 -7.00 -0.37
CA GLU A 100 34.24 -6.02 0.13
C GLU A 100 34.72 -6.34 1.56
N LEU A 101 33.80 -6.84 2.39
CA LEU A 101 34.11 -7.31 3.75
C LEU A 101 34.68 -8.74 3.77
N GLY A 102 34.87 -9.42 2.65
CA GLY A 102 35.47 -10.76 2.52
C GLY A 102 34.52 -11.91 2.89
N GLY A 103 33.22 -11.70 2.81
CA GLY A 103 32.18 -12.75 2.89
C GLY A 103 31.82 -13.28 1.49
N ASP A 104 30.93 -14.27 1.45
CA ASP A 104 30.38 -14.79 0.19
C ASP A 104 29.15 -13.99 -0.25
N PRO A 105 29.22 -13.19 -1.34
CA PRO A 105 28.07 -12.42 -1.82
C PRO A 105 26.90 -13.30 -2.30
N ALA A 106 27.14 -14.56 -2.71
CA ALA A 106 26.08 -15.48 -3.11
C ALA A 106 25.19 -15.92 -1.93
N ALA A 107 25.70 -15.83 -0.70
CA ALA A 107 24.91 -16.10 0.50
C ALA A 107 23.83 -15.04 0.80
N MET A 108 23.89 -13.88 0.13
CA MET A 108 22.83 -12.85 0.20
C MET A 108 21.72 -13.23 -0.81
N ASN A 109 20.77 -14.05 -0.33
CA ASN A 109 19.61 -14.56 -1.08
C ASN A 109 18.36 -14.51 -0.22
N PRO A 110 17.16 -14.47 -0.84
CA PRO A 110 15.90 -14.68 -0.14
C PRO A 110 15.84 -16.05 0.56
N LEU A 111 15.58 -16.06 1.85
CA LEU A 111 15.41 -17.28 2.65
C LEU A 111 13.97 -17.77 2.64
N ILE A 112 13.01 -16.90 2.35
CA ILE A 112 11.60 -17.23 2.11
C ILE A 112 11.22 -16.90 0.67
N PRO A 113 10.20 -17.56 0.10
CA PRO A 113 9.72 -17.22 -1.24
C PRO A 113 9.35 -15.75 -1.36
N ALA A 114 9.94 -15.05 -2.31
CA ALA A 114 9.70 -13.65 -2.60
C ALA A 114 9.19 -13.49 -4.03
N VAL A 115 8.07 -12.79 -4.21
CA VAL A 115 7.45 -12.56 -5.52
C VAL A 115 7.32 -11.07 -5.79
N LEU A 116 7.86 -10.63 -6.91
CA LEU A 116 7.63 -9.28 -7.43
C LEU A 116 6.48 -9.29 -8.42
N THR A 117 5.53 -8.37 -8.27
CA THR A 117 4.54 -8.05 -9.32
C THR A 117 4.84 -6.66 -9.90
N ILE A 118 4.93 -6.58 -11.24
CA ILE A 118 5.16 -5.31 -11.94
C ILE A 118 3.81 -4.75 -12.36
N ASP A 119 3.29 -3.80 -11.60
CA ASP A 119 1.90 -3.36 -11.69
C ASP A 119 1.66 -1.86 -11.43
N HIS A 120 2.70 -1.07 -11.13
CA HIS A 120 2.57 0.32 -10.71
C HIS A 120 3.22 1.35 -11.65
N SER A 121 3.75 0.95 -12.81
CA SER A 121 4.50 1.82 -13.72
C SER A 121 3.70 2.33 -14.91
N VAL A 122 2.66 1.61 -15.34
CA VAL A 122 1.86 1.97 -16.53
C VAL A 122 1.04 3.22 -16.27
N ILE A 123 1.14 4.19 -17.17
CA ILE A 123 0.35 5.44 -17.17
C ILE A 123 -0.74 5.35 -18.25
N VAL A 124 -1.96 5.82 -17.95
CA VAL A 124 -3.08 5.89 -18.91
C VAL A 124 -2.88 7.09 -19.84
N GLU A 125 -2.01 6.94 -20.85
CA GLU A 125 -1.81 7.96 -21.88
C GLU A 125 -2.80 7.77 -23.02
N HIS A 126 -3.01 6.53 -23.45
CA HIS A 126 -4.03 6.12 -24.42
C HIS A 126 -5.25 5.58 -23.69
N TYR A 127 -6.43 6.02 -24.13
CA TYR A 127 -7.72 5.66 -23.52
C TYR A 127 -8.87 5.80 -24.53
N ALA A 128 -9.97 5.14 -24.28
CA ALA A 128 -11.14 5.13 -25.17
C ALA A 128 -10.78 4.68 -26.63
N GLU A 129 -9.83 3.77 -26.73
CA GLU A 129 -9.31 3.20 -27.97
C GLU A 129 -9.08 1.70 -27.77
N ALA A 130 -9.37 0.90 -28.80
CA ALA A 130 -9.33 -0.56 -28.69
C ALA A 130 -7.92 -1.14 -28.45
N ASP A 131 -6.88 -0.44 -28.85
CA ASP A 131 -5.46 -0.81 -28.72
C ASP A 131 -4.72 -0.08 -27.61
N ALA A 132 -5.44 0.64 -26.74
CA ALA A 132 -4.86 1.43 -25.66
C ALA A 132 -3.96 0.62 -24.72
N VAL A 133 -4.28 -0.66 -24.45
CA VAL A 133 -3.41 -1.55 -23.62
C VAL A 133 -2.03 -1.71 -24.24
N GLU A 134 -1.96 -2.02 -25.55
CA GLU A 134 -0.69 -2.25 -26.23
C GLU A 134 0.12 -0.96 -26.30
N GLN A 135 -0.51 0.17 -26.65
CA GLN A 135 0.16 1.47 -26.72
C GLN A 135 0.72 1.91 -25.36
N ASN A 136 -0.07 1.78 -24.30
CA ASN A 136 0.38 2.13 -22.94
C ASN A 136 1.52 1.22 -22.47
N LEU A 137 1.49 -0.09 -22.78
CA LEU A 137 2.57 -1.02 -22.47
C LEU A 137 3.83 -0.72 -23.27
N GLU A 138 3.73 -0.40 -24.56
CA GLU A 138 4.88 -0.03 -25.37
C GLU A 138 5.60 1.20 -24.79
N ILE A 139 4.84 2.23 -24.38
CA ILE A 139 5.40 3.40 -23.72
C ILE A 139 6.08 3.03 -22.40
N ASP A 140 5.43 2.21 -21.60
CA ASP A 140 5.93 1.75 -20.30
C ASP A 140 7.24 0.98 -20.47
N PHE A 141 7.32 0.02 -21.40
CA PHE A 141 8.53 -0.75 -21.67
C PHE A 141 9.67 0.13 -22.20
N ARG A 142 9.38 1.11 -23.05
CA ARG A 142 10.37 2.07 -23.52
C ARG A 142 10.96 2.88 -22.37
N ARG A 143 10.11 3.45 -21.52
CA ARG A 143 10.53 4.28 -20.37
C ARG A 143 11.26 3.50 -19.30
N ASN A 144 10.86 2.27 -19.05
CA ASN A 144 11.32 1.48 -17.93
C ASN A 144 12.24 0.32 -18.34
N SER A 145 12.78 0.31 -19.57
CA SER A 145 13.58 -0.79 -20.11
C SER A 145 14.79 -1.15 -19.23
N GLU A 146 15.46 -0.15 -18.66
CA GLU A 146 16.61 -0.35 -17.77
C GLU A 146 16.17 -1.00 -16.46
N ARG A 147 15.04 -0.54 -15.86
CA ARG A 147 14.44 -1.11 -14.66
C ARG A 147 14.09 -2.59 -14.88
N TYR A 148 13.48 -2.91 -16.02
CA TYR A 148 13.04 -4.26 -16.34
C TYR A 148 14.21 -5.21 -16.61
N ARG A 149 15.31 -4.74 -17.23
CA ARG A 149 16.55 -5.52 -17.34
C ARG A 149 17.17 -5.82 -15.99
N PHE A 150 17.12 -4.86 -15.05
CA PHE A 150 17.58 -5.09 -13.69
C PHE A 150 16.74 -6.13 -12.96
N ILE A 151 15.40 -6.09 -13.11
CA ILE A 151 14.53 -7.15 -12.57
C ILE A 151 14.83 -8.51 -13.20
N LYS A 152 15.09 -8.57 -14.51
CA LYS A 152 15.53 -9.79 -15.19
C LYS A 152 16.86 -10.33 -14.66
N TRP A 153 17.81 -9.43 -14.34
CA TRP A 153 19.04 -9.82 -13.66
C TRP A 153 18.72 -10.42 -12.28
N ALA A 154 17.92 -9.77 -11.48
CA ALA A 154 17.55 -10.25 -10.14
C ALA A 154 16.86 -11.62 -10.21
N GLN A 155 15.92 -11.82 -11.15
CA GLN A 155 15.25 -13.10 -11.39
C GLN A 155 16.21 -14.25 -11.72
N LYS A 156 17.36 -13.96 -12.38
CA LYS A 156 18.38 -14.95 -12.72
C LYS A 156 19.44 -15.15 -11.64
N SER A 157 19.62 -14.17 -10.77
CA SER A 157 20.74 -14.08 -9.82
C SER A 157 20.35 -14.35 -8.39
N LEU A 158 19.05 -14.34 -8.07
CA LEU A 158 18.52 -14.62 -6.75
C LEU A 158 17.73 -15.93 -6.78
N ASP A 159 18.03 -16.82 -5.83
CA ASP A 159 17.20 -17.98 -5.54
C ASP A 159 15.93 -17.55 -4.78
N ASN A 160 14.87 -18.35 -4.81
CA ASN A 160 13.59 -18.04 -4.17
C ASN A 160 12.94 -16.70 -4.58
N PHE A 161 13.29 -16.16 -5.75
CA PHE A 161 12.77 -14.91 -6.26
C PHE A 161 12.05 -15.12 -7.61
N ALA A 162 10.79 -14.78 -7.67
CA ALA A 162 9.97 -14.89 -8.87
C ALA A 162 9.38 -13.54 -9.28
N VAL A 163 9.00 -13.38 -10.54
CA VAL A 163 8.47 -12.13 -11.09
C VAL A 163 7.18 -12.40 -11.85
N ILE A 164 6.10 -11.74 -11.48
CA ILE A 164 4.87 -11.60 -12.27
C ILE A 164 5.06 -10.38 -13.18
N PRO A 165 5.11 -10.57 -14.51
CA PRO A 165 5.49 -9.52 -15.46
C PRO A 165 4.45 -8.41 -15.61
N PRO A 166 4.82 -7.26 -16.27
CA PRO A 166 3.90 -6.20 -16.60
C PRO A 166 2.72 -6.67 -17.45
N GLY A 167 1.55 -6.07 -17.21
CA GLY A 167 0.31 -6.38 -17.96
C GLY A 167 -0.42 -7.63 -17.49
N THR A 168 0.03 -8.30 -16.42
CA THR A 168 -0.62 -9.50 -15.87
C THR A 168 -1.73 -9.14 -14.89
N GLY A 169 -1.46 -8.30 -13.91
CA GLY A 169 -2.44 -7.86 -12.91
C GLY A 169 -1.81 -7.15 -11.72
N ILE A 170 -2.66 -6.70 -10.80
CA ILE A 170 -2.25 -6.01 -9.57
C ILE A 170 -1.84 -7.00 -8.49
N ILE A 171 -0.82 -6.66 -7.71
CA ILE A 171 -0.18 -7.52 -6.70
C ILE A 171 -1.18 -8.24 -5.78
N HIS A 172 -2.11 -7.53 -5.15
CA HIS A 172 -3.03 -8.13 -4.18
C HIS A 172 -4.08 -9.04 -4.82
N GLN A 173 -4.49 -8.79 -6.09
CA GLN A 173 -5.37 -9.70 -6.83
C GLN A 173 -4.59 -10.92 -7.34
N MET A 174 -3.36 -10.74 -7.84
CA MET A 174 -2.48 -11.86 -8.20
C MET A 174 -2.16 -12.74 -6.99
N ASN A 175 -2.03 -12.14 -5.81
CA ASN A 175 -1.89 -12.87 -4.56
C ASN A 175 -3.07 -13.83 -4.33
N MET A 176 -4.30 -13.33 -4.41
CA MET A 176 -5.50 -14.16 -4.23
C MET A 176 -5.66 -15.19 -5.34
N GLU A 177 -5.53 -14.80 -6.59
CA GLU A 177 -5.84 -15.65 -7.74
C GLU A 177 -4.77 -16.70 -8.01
N ALA A 178 -3.48 -16.37 -7.86
CA ALA A 178 -2.37 -17.22 -8.32
C ALA A 178 -1.53 -17.82 -7.19
N LEU A 179 -1.32 -17.11 -6.06
CA LEU A 179 -0.26 -17.47 -5.11
C LEU A 179 -0.78 -18.07 -3.80
N ALA A 180 -1.91 -17.61 -3.28
CA ALA A 180 -2.45 -18.06 -2.00
C ALA A 180 -2.87 -19.54 -2.04
N LYS A 181 -2.46 -20.28 -1.02
CA LYS A 181 -2.78 -21.69 -0.84
C LYS A 181 -3.72 -21.97 0.33
N VAL A 182 -3.88 -20.98 1.23
CA VAL A 182 -4.61 -21.03 2.49
C VAL A 182 -3.93 -21.95 3.52
N VAL A 183 -3.40 -23.09 3.10
CA VAL A 183 -2.55 -24.00 3.86
C VAL A 183 -1.24 -24.19 3.11
N TRP A 184 -0.16 -24.02 3.83
CA TRP A 184 1.20 -24.15 3.31
C TRP A 184 1.82 -25.46 3.77
N GLU A 185 2.66 -26.05 2.92
CA GLU A 185 3.42 -27.26 3.26
C GLU A 185 4.92 -26.92 3.27
N THR A 186 5.56 -27.29 4.37
CA THR A 186 7.04 -27.24 4.51
C THR A 186 7.55 -28.61 4.96
N ARG A 187 8.85 -28.72 5.21
CA ARG A 187 9.45 -29.91 5.80
C ARG A 187 10.16 -29.58 7.09
N THR A 188 10.02 -30.44 8.09
CA THR A 188 10.82 -30.37 9.32
C THR A 188 12.29 -30.70 9.02
N ALA A 189 13.17 -30.45 10.00
CA ALA A 189 14.58 -30.82 9.90
C ALA A 189 14.78 -32.34 9.69
N GLU A 190 13.83 -33.17 10.19
CA GLU A 190 13.81 -34.63 10.03
C GLU A 190 13.18 -35.07 8.69
N GLY A 191 12.72 -34.10 7.86
CA GLY A 191 12.16 -34.38 6.54
C GLY A 191 10.66 -34.70 6.53
N GLN A 192 9.94 -34.57 7.66
CA GLN A 192 8.50 -34.78 7.73
C GLN A 192 7.74 -33.66 7.02
N ARG A 193 6.61 -34.00 6.36
CA ARG A 193 5.73 -32.99 5.73
C ARG A 193 4.95 -32.26 6.83
N LEU A 194 5.16 -30.94 6.94
CA LEU A 194 4.56 -30.07 7.95
C LEU A 194 3.54 -29.17 7.30
N LEU A 195 2.28 -29.22 7.77
CA LEU A 195 1.22 -28.29 7.39
C LEU A 195 1.12 -27.15 8.39
N HIS A 196 0.88 -25.94 7.87
CA HIS A 196 0.62 -24.75 8.66
C HIS A 196 -0.23 -23.74 7.87
N PRO A 197 -0.84 -22.72 8.50
CA PRO A 197 -1.60 -21.71 7.78
C PRO A 197 -0.72 -20.99 6.74
N ASP A 198 -1.31 -20.57 5.63
CA ASP A 198 -0.67 -19.57 4.74
C ASP A 198 -0.72 -18.23 5.44
N ASP A 199 0.42 -17.60 5.59
CA ASP A 199 0.58 -16.27 6.14
C ASP A 199 1.65 -15.49 5.37
N MET A 200 1.56 -14.16 5.36
CA MET A 200 2.45 -13.39 4.52
C MET A 200 2.56 -11.91 4.91
N VAL A 201 3.59 -11.24 4.38
CA VAL A 201 3.64 -9.78 4.32
C VAL A 201 3.93 -9.32 2.89
N ALA A 202 3.57 -8.08 2.58
CA ALA A 202 3.96 -7.48 1.30
C ALA A 202 4.24 -5.99 1.44
N THR A 203 5.03 -5.43 0.53
CA THR A 203 5.27 -3.98 0.49
C THR A 203 4.12 -3.21 -0.17
N ASP A 204 2.95 -3.81 -0.25
CA ASP A 204 1.70 -3.23 -0.73
C ASP A 204 0.76 -2.95 0.44
N SER A 205 0.22 -1.73 0.51
CA SER A 205 -0.73 -1.36 1.56
C SER A 205 -2.05 -2.16 1.50
N HIS A 206 -2.44 -2.66 0.32
CA HIS A 206 -3.67 -3.44 0.12
C HIS A 206 -3.48 -4.97 0.23
N THR A 207 -2.34 -5.41 0.75
CA THR A 207 -2.08 -6.81 1.13
C THR A 207 -3.22 -7.42 1.95
N PRO A 208 -3.89 -6.67 2.87
CA PRO A 208 -5.00 -7.22 3.64
C PRO A 208 -6.16 -7.78 2.83
N MET A 209 -6.26 -7.53 1.52
CA MET A 209 -7.25 -8.21 0.67
C MET A 209 -7.22 -9.73 0.82
N ILE A 210 -6.04 -10.31 1.06
CA ILE A 210 -5.86 -11.75 1.24
C ILE A 210 -6.57 -12.30 2.49
N ASN A 211 -6.83 -11.43 3.48
CA ASN A 211 -7.53 -11.81 4.70
C ASN A 211 -8.99 -12.25 4.45
N ALA A 212 -9.55 -11.87 3.28
CA ALA A 212 -10.88 -12.28 2.85
C ALA A 212 -11.05 -13.81 2.70
N ILE A 213 -9.95 -14.55 2.55
CA ILE A 213 -9.94 -16.00 2.35
C ILE A 213 -9.23 -16.75 3.48
N GLY A 214 -9.16 -16.16 4.67
CA GLY A 214 -8.60 -16.81 5.85
C GLY A 214 -7.07 -16.90 5.89
N VAL A 215 -6.38 -16.15 5.03
CA VAL A 215 -4.90 -16.01 5.05
C VAL A 215 -4.55 -14.75 5.82
N LEU A 216 -3.68 -14.86 6.84
CA LEU A 216 -3.24 -13.71 7.62
C LEU A 216 -2.15 -12.96 6.86
N GLY A 217 -2.41 -11.70 6.50
CA GLY A 217 -1.43 -10.89 5.78
C GLY A 217 -1.65 -9.40 5.93
N TRP A 218 -0.54 -8.62 5.93
CA TRP A 218 -0.59 -7.17 6.01
C TRP A 218 0.57 -6.49 5.27
N GLY A 219 0.40 -5.18 5.06
CA GLY A 219 1.41 -4.33 4.43
C GLY A 219 2.54 -3.95 5.38
N VAL A 220 3.77 -4.03 4.89
CA VAL A 220 4.99 -3.64 5.59
C VAL A 220 5.77 -2.58 4.81
N GLY A 221 6.72 -1.92 5.47
CA GLY A 221 7.69 -1.04 4.82
C GLY A 221 8.70 -1.80 3.96
N GLY A 222 9.35 -1.09 3.02
CA GLY A 222 10.37 -1.69 2.16
C GLY A 222 11.53 -2.31 2.94
N LEU A 223 11.99 -1.66 4.00
CA LEU A 223 13.08 -2.17 4.87
C LEU A 223 12.65 -3.39 5.69
N GLU A 224 11.42 -3.39 6.22
CA GLU A 224 10.86 -4.56 6.92
C GLU A 224 10.72 -5.76 5.97
N GLY A 225 10.24 -5.51 4.73
CA GLY A 225 10.17 -6.54 3.70
C GLY A 225 11.55 -7.11 3.33
N GLN A 226 12.58 -6.26 3.26
CA GLN A 226 13.95 -6.72 3.02
C GLN A 226 14.50 -7.54 4.20
N ALA A 227 14.20 -7.16 5.44
CA ALA A 227 14.57 -7.94 6.62
C ALA A 227 13.88 -9.31 6.62
N ALA A 228 12.57 -9.34 6.35
CA ALA A 228 11.81 -10.60 6.23
C ALA A 228 12.35 -11.50 5.11
N MET A 229 12.77 -10.91 3.98
CA MET A 229 13.36 -11.65 2.85
C MET A 229 14.61 -12.45 3.23
N VAL A 230 15.37 -11.98 4.20
CA VAL A 230 16.58 -12.65 4.73
C VAL A 230 16.33 -13.41 6.04
N GLY A 231 15.07 -13.66 6.37
CA GLY A 231 14.67 -14.50 7.50
C GLY A 231 14.64 -13.80 8.86
N GLU A 232 14.66 -12.45 8.89
CA GLU A 232 14.38 -11.72 10.11
C GLU A 232 12.87 -11.70 10.37
N PRO A 233 12.39 -11.83 11.62
CA PRO A 233 10.98 -11.72 11.93
C PRO A 233 10.47 -10.29 11.66
N VAL A 234 9.17 -10.16 11.41
CA VAL A 234 8.44 -8.89 11.40
C VAL A 234 7.80 -8.74 12.79
N PRO A 235 8.42 -8.00 13.71
CA PRO A 235 7.89 -7.87 15.05
C PRO A 235 6.65 -6.98 15.06
N ILE A 236 5.60 -7.43 15.76
CA ILE A 236 4.42 -6.61 16.05
C ILE A 236 4.11 -6.68 17.55
N ASN A 237 3.55 -5.62 18.11
CA ASN A 237 2.94 -5.69 19.42
C ASN A 237 1.72 -6.60 19.36
N PHE A 238 1.48 -7.38 20.42
CA PHE A 238 0.30 -8.23 20.48
C PHE A 238 -0.96 -7.39 20.15
N PRO A 239 -1.69 -7.72 19.05
CA PRO A 239 -2.72 -6.82 18.55
C PRO A 239 -3.99 -6.87 19.40
N GLN A 240 -4.61 -5.72 19.60
CA GLN A 240 -6.02 -5.67 19.96
C GLN A 240 -6.87 -6.07 18.76
N VAL A 241 -7.92 -6.87 18.99
CA VAL A 241 -8.83 -7.33 17.95
C VAL A 241 -10.22 -6.77 18.15
N ILE A 242 -10.70 -6.02 17.15
CA ILE A 242 -12.07 -5.49 17.12
C ILE A 242 -12.93 -6.44 16.30
N GLY A 243 -13.98 -6.99 16.92
CA GLY A 243 -15.00 -7.79 16.23
C GLY A 243 -16.02 -6.90 15.50
N ILE A 244 -16.32 -7.21 14.24
CA ILE A 244 -17.50 -6.68 13.54
C ILE A 244 -18.50 -7.83 13.39
N ARG A 245 -19.57 -7.76 14.18
CA ARG A 245 -20.64 -8.77 14.14
C ARG A 245 -21.69 -8.35 13.14
N VAL A 246 -21.74 -9.07 12.02
CA VAL A 246 -22.68 -8.79 10.94
C VAL A 246 -23.96 -9.62 11.08
N SER A 247 -25.09 -8.98 10.77
CA SER A 247 -26.42 -9.60 10.73
C SER A 247 -27.12 -9.30 9.40
N ASN A 248 -28.13 -10.08 9.08
CA ASN A 248 -28.94 -9.96 7.87
C ASN A 248 -28.10 -10.10 6.55
N ALA A 249 -28.55 -9.46 5.49
CA ALA A 249 -27.91 -9.43 4.16
C ALA A 249 -28.02 -8.03 3.56
N LEU A 250 -27.17 -7.71 2.59
CA LEU A 250 -27.27 -6.48 1.81
C LEU A 250 -28.61 -6.45 1.07
N ARG A 251 -29.23 -5.27 1.03
CA ARG A 251 -30.47 -5.08 0.28
C ARG A 251 -30.21 -5.07 -1.23
N PRO A 252 -31.20 -5.42 -2.05
CA PRO A 252 -31.08 -5.26 -3.50
C PRO A 252 -30.60 -3.86 -3.92
N GLY A 253 -29.67 -3.80 -4.86
CA GLY A 253 -29.08 -2.57 -5.36
C GLY A 253 -27.96 -1.99 -4.49
N VAL A 254 -27.68 -2.55 -3.30
CA VAL A 254 -26.53 -2.19 -2.44
C VAL A 254 -25.33 -3.05 -2.79
N THR A 255 -24.16 -2.44 -2.95
CA THR A 255 -22.94 -3.11 -3.42
C THR A 255 -21.94 -3.36 -2.28
N ALA A 256 -20.95 -4.21 -2.54
CA ALA A 256 -19.79 -4.37 -1.63
C ALA A 256 -18.99 -3.07 -1.47
N THR A 257 -19.02 -2.17 -2.45
CA THR A 257 -18.44 -0.82 -2.33
C THR A 257 -19.14 -0.02 -1.24
N ASP A 258 -20.48 -0.01 -1.24
CA ASP A 258 -21.27 0.70 -0.23
C ASP A 258 -20.97 0.18 1.19
N LEU A 259 -20.87 -1.14 1.33
CA LEU A 259 -20.44 -1.79 2.59
C LEU A 259 -19.04 -1.33 3.00
N SER A 260 -18.07 -1.34 2.09
CA SER A 260 -16.68 -0.96 2.41
C SER A 260 -16.56 0.51 2.81
N LEU A 261 -17.28 1.40 2.14
CA LEU A 261 -17.30 2.82 2.48
C LEU A 261 -17.97 3.05 3.85
N HIS A 262 -19.02 2.30 4.17
CA HIS A 262 -19.68 2.35 5.47
C HIS A 262 -18.77 1.84 6.61
N VAL A 263 -18.06 0.74 6.38
CA VAL A 263 -17.04 0.22 7.31
C VAL A 263 -15.91 1.24 7.52
N ALA A 264 -15.48 1.94 6.43
CA ALA A 264 -14.47 2.99 6.52
C ALA A 264 -14.90 4.14 7.45
N GLU A 265 -16.14 4.58 7.31
CA GLU A 265 -16.73 5.63 8.16
C GLU A 265 -16.74 5.21 9.64
N ILE A 266 -17.26 4.00 9.94
CA ILE A 266 -17.37 3.50 11.32
C ILE A 266 -15.99 3.34 11.97
N LEU A 267 -15.04 2.71 11.29
CA LEU A 267 -13.74 2.38 11.87
C LEU A 267 -12.85 3.60 12.04
N ARG A 268 -12.93 4.58 11.14
CA ARG A 268 -12.19 5.86 11.30
C ARG A 268 -12.65 6.66 12.53
N GLN A 269 -13.93 6.62 12.85
CA GLN A 269 -14.45 7.26 14.07
C GLN A 269 -13.94 6.59 15.35
N ARG A 270 -13.52 5.33 15.30
CA ARG A 270 -13.10 4.51 16.45
C ARG A 270 -11.58 4.38 16.63
N SER A 271 -10.77 5.04 15.82
CA SER A 271 -9.31 5.03 15.95
C SER A 271 -8.71 3.60 16.01
N VAL A 272 -8.95 2.81 14.96
CA VAL A 272 -8.47 1.41 14.86
C VAL A 272 -7.01 1.29 14.38
N VAL A 273 -6.24 2.36 14.40
CA VAL A 273 -4.85 2.37 13.93
C VAL A 273 -4.01 1.34 14.69
N GLY A 274 -3.35 0.46 13.94
CA GLY A 274 -2.50 -0.60 14.49
C GLY A 274 -3.26 -1.81 15.05
N LYS A 275 -4.59 -1.82 15.03
CA LYS A 275 -5.41 -2.93 15.51
C LYS A 275 -5.74 -3.91 14.38
N PHE A 276 -6.15 -5.11 14.76
CA PHE A 276 -6.78 -6.07 13.89
C PHE A 276 -8.29 -5.91 13.95
N VAL A 277 -8.96 -6.12 12.84
CA VAL A 277 -10.43 -6.19 12.74
C VAL A 277 -10.78 -7.58 12.25
N GLU A 278 -11.73 -8.26 12.89
CA GLU A 278 -12.19 -9.58 12.47
C GLU A 278 -13.71 -9.60 12.36
N PHE A 279 -14.21 -10.13 11.25
CA PHE A 279 -15.63 -10.24 11.00
C PHE A 279 -16.21 -11.53 11.57
N THR A 280 -17.37 -11.42 12.20
CA THR A 280 -18.10 -12.52 12.83
C THR A 280 -19.61 -12.35 12.65
N GLY A 281 -20.40 -13.25 13.21
CA GLY A 281 -21.87 -13.16 13.24
C GLY A 281 -22.58 -13.94 12.14
N PRO A 282 -23.91 -14.08 12.24
CA PRO A 282 -24.71 -14.93 11.35
C PRO A 282 -24.85 -14.35 9.92
N GLY A 283 -24.69 -13.03 9.74
CA GLY A 283 -24.68 -12.39 8.41
C GLY A 283 -23.44 -12.69 7.59
N LEU A 284 -22.36 -13.25 8.20
CA LEU A 284 -21.11 -13.49 7.50
C LEU A 284 -21.24 -14.51 6.37
N SER A 285 -22.07 -15.52 6.54
CA SER A 285 -22.36 -16.52 5.50
C SER A 285 -23.12 -15.95 4.28
N ASN A 286 -23.72 -14.74 4.42
CA ASN A 286 -24.35 -14.00 3.32
C ASN A 286 -23.38 -13.10 2.55
N LEU A 287 -22.13 -12.96 3.03
CA LEU A 287 -21.07 -12.22 2.34
C LEU A 287 -20.16 -13.17 1.57
N GLY A 288 -20.31 -13.20 0.26
CA GLY A 288 -19.42 -13.98 -0.62
C GLY A 288 -17.97 -13.46 -0.58
N TRP A 289 -17.03 -14.32 -0.99
CA TRP A 289 -15.59 -14.04 -1.00
C TRP A 289 -15.22 -12.69 -1.65
N ALA A 290 -15.92 -12.33 -2.73
CA ALA A 290 -15.65 -11.09 -3.47
C ALA A 290 -16.01 -9.84 -2.67
N ALA A 291 -17.13 -9.86 -1.92
CA ALA A 291 -17.51 -8.77 -1.03
C ALA A 291 -16.53 -8.66 0.14
N ARG A 292 -16.11 -9.79 0.72
CA ARG A 292 -15.06 -9.83 1.76
C ARG A 292 -13.74 -9.25 1.24
N GLY A 293 -13.35 -9.58 -0.02
CA GLY A 293 -12.17 -9.03 -0.68
C GLY A 293 -12.23 -7.52 -0.81
N THR A 294 -13.40 -6.98 -1.20
CA THR A 294 -13.62 -5.53 -1.28
C THR A 294 -13.45 -4.86 0.09
N VAL A 295 -14.00 -5.43 1.15
CA VAL A 295 -13.88 -4.90 2.52
C VAL A 295 -12.46 -5.00 3.05
N SER A 296 -11.81 -6.17 2.96
CA SER A 296 -10.44 -6.37 3.46
C SER A 296 -9.42 -5.51 2.74
N ASN A 297 -9.60 -5.27 1.43
CA ASN A 297 -8.72 -4.43 0.63
C ASN A 297 -8.60 -3.01 1.19
N MET A 298 -9.67 -2.44 1.75
CA MET A 298 -9.70 -1.09 2.28
C MET A 298 -9.19 -0.97 3.73
N ALA A 299 -8.55 -1.99 4.30
CA ALA A 299 -7.96 -1.94 5.65
C ALA A 299 -7.10 -0.68 5.90
N PRO A 300 -6.21 -0.25 4.98
CA PRO A 300 -5.43 0.98 5.17
C PRO A 300 -6.28 2.25 5.25
N GLU A 301 -7.38 2.29 4.51
CA GLU A 301 -8.31 3.42 4.51
C GLU A 301 -9.07 3.52 5.84
N TYR A 302 -9.28 2.39 6.50
CA TYR A 302 -9.83 2.33 7.88
C TYR A 302 -8.80 2.73 8.92
N GLY A 303 -7.51 2.48 8.63
CA GLY A 303 -6.39 2.57 9.57
C GLY A 303 -6.09 1.24 10.27
N ALA A 304 -6.77 0.15 9.92
CA ALA A 304 -6.51 -1.18 10.47
C ALA A 304 -5.27 -1.83 9.84
N THR A 305 -4.55 -2.65 10.61
CA THR A 305 -3.43 -3.44 10.08
C THR A 305 -3.95 -4.65 9.31
N VAL A 306 -5.00 -5.30 9.82
CA VAL A 306 -5.63 -6.52 9.29
C VAL A 306 -7.16 -6.33 9.31
N VAL A 307 -7.85 -6.82 8.27
CA VAL A 307 -9.30 -6.98 8.25
C VAL A 307 -9.60 -8.40 7.83
N PHE A 308 -9.84 -9.26 8.82
CA PHE A 308 -9.82 -10.71 8.68
C PHE A 308 -11.22 -11.32 8.58
N PHE A 309 -11.36 -12.27 7.68
CA PHE A 309 -12.52 -13.14 7.54
C PHE A 309 -12.06 -14.59 7.73
N PRO A 310 -12.59 -15.32 8.71
CA PRO A 310 -12.23 -16.71 8.91
C PRO A 310 -12.55 -17.57 7.69
N PHE A 311 -11.77 -18.62 7.48
CA PHE A 311 -12.02 -19.61 6.44
C PHE A 311 -13.36 -20.33 6.69
N ASP A 312 -14.20 -20.42 5.67
CA ASP A 312 -15.49 -21.08 5.68
C ASP A 312 -15.87 -21.63 4.28
N ASP A 313 -17.12 -22.07 4.09
CA ASP A 313 -17.62 -22.61 2.82
C ASP A 313 -17.49 -21.60 1.66
N GLN A 314 -17.67 -20.28 1.91
CA GLN A 314 -17.49 -19.24 0.90
C GLN A 314 -16.04 -19.17 0.38
N THR A 315 -15.08 -19.38 1.27
CA THR A 315 -13.67 -19.46 0.89
C THR A 315 -13.36 -20.75 0.12
N LEU A 316 -13.93 -21.87 0.56
CA LEU A 316 -13.75 -23.16 -0.13
C LEU A 316 -14.32 -23.09 -1.57
N ASP A 317 -15.46 -22.46 -1.76
CA ASP A 317 -16.04 -22.24 -3.09
C ASP A 317 -15.16 -21.34 -3.96
N TYR A 318 -14.53 -20.31 -3.37
CA TYR A 318 -13.53 -19.50 -4.08
C TYR A 318 -12.31 -20.33 -4.50
N LEU A 319 -11.78 -21.20 -3.65
CA LEU A 319 -10.64 -22.05 -4.01
C LEU A 319 -10.97 -22.95 -5.22
N LYS A 320 -12.17 -23.54 -5.24
CA LYS A 320 -12.65 -24.34 -6.39
C LYS A 320 -12.80 -23.49 -7.65
N LEU A 321 -13.44 -22.29 -7.53
CA LEU A 321 -13.65 -21.36 -8.63
C LEU A 321 -12.33 -20.86 -9.21
N SER A 322 -11.36 -20.53 -8.36
CA SER A 322 -10.05 -20.05 -8.78
C SER A 322 -9.09 -21.16 -9.26
N GLY A 323 -9.62 -22.36 -9.51
CA GLY A 323 -8.90 -23.45 -10.15
C GLY A 323 -7.92 -24.21 -9.26
N ARG A 324 -8.02 -24.08 -7.92
CA ARG A 324 -7.23 -24.90 -6.98
C ARG A 324 -7.62 -26.37 -7.11
N SER A 325 -6.62 -27.24 -6.99
CA SER A 325 -6.86 -28.69 -7.11
C SER A 325 -7.78 -29.21 -6.02
N ALA A 326 -8.50 -30.29 -6.29
CA ALA A 326 -9.32 -30.96 -5.29
C ALA A 326 -8.49 -31.45 -4.09
N GLU A 327 -7.24 -31.85 -4.34
CA GLU A 327 -6.29 -32.23 -3.30
C GLU A 327 -5.98 -31.07 -2.35
N LEU A 328 -5.66 -29.87 -2.88
CA LEU A 328 -5.43 -28.68 -2.06
C LEU A 328 -6.69 -28.27 -1.27
N CYS A 329 -7.87 -28.38 -1.88
CA CYS A 329 -9.13 -28.07 -1.20
C CYS A 329 -9.40 -29.06 -0.03
N LEU A 330 -9.13 -30.37 -0.25
CA LEU A 330 -9.24 -31.38 0.79
C LEU A 330 -8.21 -31.17 1.90
N GLN A 331 -6.96 -30.87 1.54
CA GLN A 331 -5.88 -30.58 2.48
C GLN A 331 -6.22 -29.36 3.35
N ALA A 332 -6.68 -28.27 2.73
CA ALA A 332 -7.10 -27.06 3.44
C ALA A 332 -8.26 -27.35 4.40
N THR A 333 -9.31 -28.01 3.93
CA THR A 333 -10.49 -28.33 4.76
C THR A 333 -10.09 -29.19 5.96
N THR A 334 -9.36 -30.29 5.73
CA THR A 334 -9.01 -31.24 6.79
C THR A 334 -8.09 -30.63 7.83
N TYR A 335 -7.05 -29.89 7.38
CA TYR A 335 -6.11 -29.22 8.27
C TYR A 335 -6.78 -28.12 9.10
N LEU A 336 -7.55 -27.22 8.45
CA LEU A 336 -8.17 -26.10 9.15
C LEU A 336 -9.26 -26.55 10.12
N GLN A 337 -9.96 -27.68 9.85
CA GLN A 337 -10.86 -28.30 10.82
C GLN A 337 -10.08 -28.85 12.02
N ALA A 338 -8.99 -29.59 11.79
CA ALA A 338 -8.16 -30.13 12.85
C ALA A 338 -7.54 -29.05 13.74
N GLN A 339 -7.25 -27.87 13.16
CA GLN A 339 -6.61 -26.75 13.85
C GLN A 339 -7.61 -25.77 14.51
N GLY A 340 -8.93 -26.02 14.36
CA GLY A 340 -9.96 -25.08 14.85
C GLY A 340 -9.97 -23.75 14.11
N LEU A 341 -9.56 -23.72 12.83
CA LEU A 341 -9.51 -22.54 11.96
C LEU A 341 -10.62 -22.50 10.91
N TYR A 342 -11.43 -23.56 10.78
CA TYR A 342 -12.60 -23.63 9.90
C TYR A 342 -13.84 -23.10 10.63
N ARG A 343 -14.39 -21.98 10.16
CA ARG A 343 -15.61 -21.39 10.74
C ARG A 343 -16.87 -21.99 10.13
N HIS A 344 -17.87 -22.26 10.95
CA HIS A 344 -19.27 -22.47 10.53
C HIS A 344 -20.23 -21.89 11.57
N ASP A 345 -21.47 -21.61 11.16
CA ASP A 345 -22.45 -20.86 11.98
C ASP A 345 -22.84 -21.54 13.31
N ALA A 346 -22.60 -22.84 13.45
CA ALA A 346 -22.89 -23.59 14.69
C ALA A 346 -21.79 -23.44 15.75
N LEU A 347 -20.62 -22.90 15.42
CA LEU A 347 -19.53 -22.68 16.39
C LEU A 347 -19.80 -21.43 17.23
N PRO A 348 -19.35 -21.40 18.50
CA PRO A 348 -19.35 -20.19 19.29
C PRO A 348 -18.58 -19.06 18.62
N GLU A 349 -19.07 -17.84 18.73
CA GLU A 349 -18.35 -16.66 18.26
C GLU A 349 -17.15 -16.38 19.18
N PRO A 350 -15.99 -15.93 18.64
CA PRO A 350 -14.84 -15.51 19.46
C PRO A 350 -15.17 -14.30 20.34
N GLU A 351 -14.36 -14.11 21.38
CA GLU A 351 -14.38 -12.92 22.20
C GLU A 351 -13.39 -11.88 21.65
N PHE A 352 -13.78 -10.61 21.66
CA PHE A 352 -13.02 -9.51 21.11
C PHE A 352 -12.75 -8.42 22.16
N ASP A 353 -11.70 -7.64 21.98
CA ASP A 353 -11.43 -6.48 22.85
C ASP A 353 -12.55 -5.43 22.75
N GLU A 354 -13.17 -5.28 21.59
CA GLU A 354 -14.34 -4.45 21.32
C GLU A 354 -15.22 -5.15 20.29
N LEU A 355 -16.53 -5.05 20.40
CA LEU A 355 -17.49 -5.62 19.44
C LEU A 355 -18.37 -4.52 18.86
N ILE A 356 -18.46 -4.49 17.52
CA ILE A 356 -19.28 -3.56 16.75
C ILE A 356 -20.39 -4.37 16.07
N GLU A 357 -21.65 -4.03 16.34
CA GLU A 357 -22.79 -4.60 15.62
C GLU A 357 -23.02 -3.87 14.30
N LEU A 358 -23.16 -4.60 13.21
CA LEU A 358 -23.42 -4.08 11.88
C LEU A 358 -24.56 -4.84 11.19
N ASP A 359 -25.69 -4.18 11.02
CA ASP A 359 -26.79 -4.72 10.22
C ASP A 359 -26.57 -4.41 8.73
N LEU A 360 -26.29 -5.45 7.94
CA LEU A 360 -26.09 -5.30 6.49
C LEU A 360 -27.31 -4.72 5.77
N ALA A 361 -28.53 -4.91 6.30
CA ALA A 361 -29.74 -4.35 5.71
C ALA A 361 -29.88 -2.84 5.93
N SER A 362 -29.08 -2.23 6.80
CA SER A 362 -29.09 -0.78 7.04
C SER A 362 -28.28 0.02 6.02
N ILE A 363 -27.42 -0.64 5.26
CA ILE A 363 -26.53 0.01 4.31
C ILE A 363 -27.29 0.53 3.10
N GLU A 364 -26.88 1.68 2.58
CA GLU A 364 -27.50 2.36 1.45
C GLU A 364 -26.47 2.72 0.35
N PRO A 365 -26.90 2.89 -0.92
CA PRO A 365 -26.02 3.33 -1.99
C PRO A 365 -25.31 4.64 -1.65
N SER A 366 -24.00 4.67 -1.79
CA SER A 366 -23.14 5.72 -1.26
C SER A 366 -22.01 6.09 -2.22
N VAL A 367 -21.43 7.25 -2.00
CA VAL A 367 -20.13 7.68 -2.51
C VAL A 367 -19.27 8.17 -1.35
N ALA A 368 -17.95 8.23 -1.52
CA ALA A 368 -17.07 8.84 -0.53
C ALA A 368 -16.19 9.92 -1.15
N GLY A 369 -16.23 11.11 -0.61
CA GLY A 369 -15.49 12.27 -1.08
C GLY A 369 -15.93 13.57 -0.40
N PRO A 370 -15.29 14.70 -0.76
CA PRO A 370 -14.43 14.91 -1.94
C PRO A 370 -12.92 14.63 -1.76
N TYR A 371 -12.43 14.33 -0.54
CA TYR A 371 -10.99 14.30 -0.25
C TYR A 371 -10.49 13.03 0.42
N GLN A 372 -11.39 12.23 1.02
CA GLN A 372 -10.98 11.08 1.82
C GLN A 372 -11.97 9.91 1.70
N PRO A 373 -11.47 8.66 1.79
CA PRO A 373 -12.30 7.45 1.63
C PRO A 373 -13.39 7.27 2.70
N HIS A 374 -13.19 7.83 3.88
CA HIS A 374 -14.16 7.76 4.99
C HIS A 374 -15.17 8.92 5.02
N GLN A 375 -15.10 9.84 4.06
CA GLN A 375 -16.13 10.86 3.85
C GLN A 375 -17.32 10.27 3.07
N ARG A 376 -17.89 9.15 3.59
CA ARG A 376 -19.05 8.51 3.00
C ARG A 376 -20.29 9.40 3.14
N GLN A 377 -21.09 9.37 2.13
CA GLN A 377 -22.38 10.04 2.10
C GLN A 377 -23.36 9.30 1.21
N PRO A 378 -24.66 9.39 1.44
CA PRO A 378 -25.66 8.88 0.52
C PRO A 378 -25.49 9.44 -0.89
N LEU A 379 -25.78 8.63 -1.90
CA LEU A 379 -25.64 9.01 -3.31
C LEU A 379 -26.39 10.30 -3.65
N SER A 380 -27.56 10.53 -3.02
CA SER A 380 -28.38 11.74 -3.18
C SER A 380 -27.70 13.03 -2.72
N ARG A 381 -26.66 12.95 -1.88
CA ARG A 381 -25.95 14.11 -1.31
C ARG A 381 -24.63 14.45 -1.99
N ALA A 382 -24.22 13.68 -3.02
CA ALA A 382 -22.94 13.90 -3.69
C ALA A 382 -22.77 15.34 -4.18
N GLY A 383 -23.77 15.89 -4.86
CA GLY A 383 -23.75 17.27 -5.36
C GLY A 383 -23.75 18.33 -4.25
N GLU A 384 -24.49 18.08 -3.15
CA GLU A 384 -24.49 18.98 -1.98
C GLU A 384 -23.10 19.05 -1.35
N SER A 385 -22.46 17.91 -1.12
CA SER A 385 -21.12 17.86 -0.52
C SER A 385 -20.07 18.56 -1.38
N PHE A 386 -20.17 18.47 -2.69
CA PHE A 386 -19.28 19.21 -3.58
C PHE A 386 -19.45 20.73 -3.40
N ARG A 387 -20.70 21.20 -3.40
CA ARG A 387 -21.00 22.63 -3.20
C ARG A 387 -20.49 23.15 -1.86
N GLU A 388 -20.69 22.38 -0.80
CA GLU A 388 -20.31 22.79 0.57
C GLU A 388 -18.79 22.77 0.79
N GLN A 389 -18.11 21.69 0.34
CA GLN A 389 -16.73 21.43 0.75
C GLN A 389 -15.70 21.89 -0.30
N VAL A 390 -16.07 21.98 -1.59
CA VAL A 390 -15.16 22.34 -2.67
C VAL A 390 -15.37 23.76 -3.19
N LEU A 391 -16.64 24.17 -3.40
CA LEU A 391 -16.94 25.51 -3.89
C LEU A 391 -16.93 26.55 -2.77
N GLY A 392 -17.54 26.22 -1.62
CA GLY A 392 -17.79 27.19 -0.57
C GLY A 392 -19.00 28.10 -0.88
N ALA A 393 -19.37 28.95 0.10
CA ALA A 393 -20.61 29.73 0.05
C ALA A 393 -20.66 30.84 -1.03
N SER A 394 -19.55 31.18 -1.67
CA SER A 394 -19.44 32.35 -2.56
C SER A 394 -19.36 32.03 -4.06
N GLU A 395 -19.17 30.77 -4.43
CA GLU A 395 -19.09 30.39 -5.85
C GLU A 395 -20.38 29.75 -6.32
N LEU A 396 -20.94 30.31 -7.41
CA LEU A 396 -22.14 29.77 -8.07
C LEU A 396 -21.72 28.89 -9.24
N ILE A 397 -22.41 27.79 -9.42
CA ILE A 397 -22.32 26.95 -10.62
C ILE A 397 -23.10 27.66 -11.75
N GLY A 398 -22.46 27.81 -12.89
CA GLY A 398 -23.03 28.37 -14.12
C GLY A 398 -22.17 28.02 -15.34
N ASN A 399 -22.61 28.24 -16.54
CA ASN A 399 -21.94 27.84 -17.78
C ASN A 399 -20.69 28.71 -18.06
N ARG A 400 -19.56 28.43 -17.43
CA ARG A 400 -18.35 29.28 -17.47
C ARG A 400 -17.35 28.91 -18.56
N TYR A 401 -17.28 27.62 -18.91
CA TYR A 401 -16.26 27.12 -19.82
C TYR A 401 -16.95 26.51 -21.03
N PHE A 402 -16.59 26.95 -22.21
CA PHE A 402 -17.20 26.50 -23.45
C PHE A 402 -16.15 26.11 -24.49
N GLU A 403 -16.32 24.92 -25.02
CA GLU A 403 -15.58 24.41 -26.16
C GLU A 403 -16.59 23.87 -27.19
N PRO A 404 -16.55 24.35 -28.44
CA PRO A 404 -17.54 23.95 -29.49
C PRO A 404 -17.59 22.43 -29.68
N SER A 405 -16.50 21.70 -29.56
CA SER A 405 -16.46 20.25 -29.71
C SER A 405 -17.23 19.49 -28.61
N PHE A 406 -17.48 20.12 -27.47
CA PHE A 406 -18.26 19.54 -26.39
C PHE A 406 -19.79 19.66 -26.65
N GLY A 407 -20.20 20.60 -27.44
CA GLY A 407 -21.62 20.84 -27.78
C GLY A 407 -22.42 21.54 -26.66
N GLU A 408 -21.86 21.63 -25.46
CA GLU A 408 -22.43 22.29 -24.27
C GLU A 408 -21.33 22.89 -23.41
N ALA A 409 -21.69 23.89 -22.60
CA ALA A 409 -20.76 24.48 -21.64
C ALA A 409 -20.65 23.63 -20.38
N ILE A 410 -19.46 23.62 -19.78
CA ILE A 410 -19.18 22.97 -18.49
C ILE A 410 -18.87 24.00 -17.40
N ASP A 411 -18.95 23.59 -16.14
CA ASP A 411 -18.63 24.42 -15.00
C ASP A 411 -17.99 23.62 -13.88
N HIS A 412 -17.74 24.25 -12.75
CA HIS A 412 -17.33 23.59 -11.52
C HIS A 412 -18.22 22.39 -11.20
N GLY A 413 -17.60 21.30 -10.76
CA GLY A 413 -18.30 20.03 -10.57
C GLY A 413 -18.42 19.16 -11.83
N ALA A 414 -17.89 19.61 -12.98
CA ALA A 414 -17.76 18.74 -14.14
C ALA A 414 -16.93 17.50 -13.78
N VAL A 415 -17.45 16.31 -14.07
CA VAL A 415 -16.69 15.07 -13.99
C VAL A 415 -15.73 15.06 -15.17
N VAL A 416 -14.45 15.28 -14.90
CA VAL A 416 -13.40 15.38 -15.93
C VAL A 416 -12.64 14.07 -16.13
N LEU A 417 -12.77 13.15 -15.19
CA LEU A 417 -12.21 11.81 -15.27
C LEU A 417 -13.14 10.82 -14.55
N SER A 418 -13.49 9.72 -15.22
CA SER A 418 -14.19 8.60 -14.61
C SER A 418 -13.46 7.30 -14.91
N ALA A 419 -13.02 6.58 -13.87
CA ALA A 419 -12.19 5.40 -14.02
C ALA A 419 -12.75 4.20 -13.27
N ILE A 420 -12.94 3.09 -13.99
CA ILE A 420 -13.09 1.77 -13.40
C ILE A 420 -11.68 1.21 -13.24
N THR A 421 -11.15 1.26 -12.00
CA THR A 421 -9.74 0.97 -11.73
C THR A 421 -9.56 -0.14 -10.70
N SER A 422 -8.43 -0.80 -10.79
CA SER A 422 -8.11 -2.15 -10.34
C SER A 422 -8.11 -2.45 -8.85
N CYS A 423 -8.16 -1.47 -7.95
CA CYS A 423 -7.83 -1.80 -6.55
C CYS A 423 -8.91 -2.67 -5.88
N THR A 424 -10.06 -2.12 -5.56
CA THR A 424 -11.00 -2.73 -4.63
C THR A 424 -12.14 -3.46 -5.33
N ASN A 425 -12.67 -2.86 -6.38
CA ASN A 425 -13.98 -3.24 -6.93
C ASN A 425 -13.89 -4.16 -8.14
N THR A 426 -12.78 -4.12 -8.90
CA THR A 426 -12.66 -4.92 -10.13
C THR A 426 -12.44 -6.42 -9.84
N ALA A 427 -11.99 -6.77 -8.64
CA ALA A 427 -11.91 -8.16 -8.20
C ALA A 427 -13.28 -8.78 -7.88
N ASN A 428 -14.34 -7.99 -7.87
CA ASN A 428 -15.70 -8.45 -7.60
C ASN A 428 -16.48 -8.62 -8.91
N PRO A 429 -16.71 -9.88 -9.38
CA PRO A 429 -17.38 -10.11 -10.67
C PRO A 429 -18.79 -9.54 -10.73
N ALA A 430 -19.55 -9.60 -9.64
CA ALA A 430 -20.92 -9.08 -9.62
C ALA A 430 -20.94 -7.57 -9.88
N GLN A 431 -20.04 -6.79 -9.29
CA GLN A 431 -19.95 -5.35 -9.52
C GLN A 431 -19.52 -5.01 -10.95
N MET A 432 -18.59 -5.78 -11.52
CA MET A 432 -18.13 -5.56 -12.90
C MET A 432 -19.20 -5.91 -13.92
N ILE A 433 -19.93 -7.01 -13.71
CA ILE A 433 -21.07 -7.42 -14.56
C ILE A 433 -22.22 -6.43 -14.42
N GLN A 434 -22.52 -5.95 -13.21
CA GLN A 434 -23.53 -4.91 -12.96
C GLN A 434 -23.21 -3.64 -13.76
N ALA A 435 -21.96 -3.18 -13.72
CA ALA A 435 -21.53 -2.01 -14.49
C ALA A 435 -21.62 -2.24 -16.00
N GLY A 436 -21.24 -3.42 -16.48
CA GLY A 436 -21.34 -3.79 -17.89
C GLY A 436 -22.79 -3.89 -18.41
N LEU A 437 -23.71 -4.43 -17.59
CA LEU A 437 -25.13 -4.49 -17.91
C LEU A 437 -25.76 -3.08 -17.94
N LEU A 438 -25.36 -2.19 -17.01
CA LEU A 438 -25.75 -0.79 -17.04
C LEU A 438 -25.25 -0.13 -18.34
N ALA A 439 -23.98 -0.34 -18.71
CA ALA A 439 -23.40 0.18 -19.96
C ALA A 439 -24.17 -0.33 -21.18
N ARG A 440 -24.54 -1.62 -21.21
CA ARG A 440 -25.37 -2.23 -22.27
C ARG A 440 -26.72 -1.54 -22.41
N ARG A 441 -27.45 -1.32 -21.32
CA ARG A 441 -28.72 -0.64 -21.31
C ARG A 441 -28.61 0.81 -21.77
N ALA A 442 -27.60 1.53 -21.26
CA ALA A 442 -27.30 2.91 -21.65
C ALA A 442 -27.03 3.01 -23.16
N ARG A 443 -26.22 2.11 -23.73
CA ARG A 443 -25.94 2.05 -25.16
C ARG A 443 -27.22 1.79 -25.98
N HIS A 444 -28.06 0.85 -25.57
CA HIS A 444 -29.31 0.52 -26.27
C HIS A 444 -30.29 1.70 -26.26
N LEU A 445 -30.27 2.53 -25.21
CA LEU A 445 -31.10 3.75 -25.15
C LEU A 445 -30.42 4.96 -25.81
N GLY A 446 -29.24 4.80 -26.42
CA GLY A 446 -28.54 5.85 -27.15
C GLY A 446 -27.77 6.84 -26.29
N LEU A 447 -27.64 6.56 -24.99
CA LEU A 447 -26.84 7.39 -24.10
C LEU A 447 -25.34 7.25 -24.41
N LYS A 448 -24.60 8.32 -24.17
CA LYS A 448 -23.12 8.40 -24.36
C LYS A 448 -22.49 9.09 -23.17
N ARG A 449 -21.20 8.80 -22.89
CA ARG A 449 -20.42 9.63 -21.99
C ARG A 449 -20.31 11.05 -22.53
N LYS A 450 -20.13 12.01 -21.64
CA LYS A 450 -19.86 13.39 -22.04
C LYS A 450 -18.45 13.52 -22.65
N PRO A 451 -18.29 14.36 -23.70
CA PRO A 451 -17.02 14.45 -24.44
C PRO A 451 -15.82 14.94 -23.60
N TRP A 452 -16.05 15.72 -22.56
CA TRP A 452 -15.00 16.21 -21.65
C TRP A 452 -14.57 15.19 -20.58
N VAL A 453 -15.25 14.04 -20.47
CA VAL A 453 -14.92 13.01 -19.48
C VAL A 453 -13.91 12.03 -20.05
N LYS A 454 -12.71 12.04 -19.51
CA LYS A 454 -11.74 10.96 -19.75
C LYS A 454 -12.21 9.70 -19.06
N THR A 455 -12.31 8.59 -19.79
CA THR A 455 -12.75 7.30 -19.24
C THR A 455 -11.68 6.24 -19.42
N SER A 456 -11.61 5.28 -18.50
CA SER A 456 -10.70 4.12 -18.61
C SER A 456 -11.24 2.92 -17.85
N LEU A 457 -10.93 1.71 -18.35
CA LEU A 457 -11.14 0.44 -17.68
C LEU A 457 -9.77 -0.21 -17.44
N SER A 458 -9.38 -0.38 -16.17
CA SER A 458 -8.11 -0.97 -15.79
C SER A 458 -8.34 -2.04 -14.73
N PRO A 459 -8.69 -3.28 -15.12
CA PRO A 459 -8.96 -4.37 -14.19
C PRO A 459 -7.72 -4.81 -13.41
N GLY A 460 -7.94 -5.40 -12.26
CA GLY A 460 -6.88 -5.93 -11.41
C GLY A 460 -6.28 -7.24 -11.90
N SER A 461 -6.92 -7.96 -12.82
CA SER A 461 -6.37 -9.14 -13.50
C SER A 461 -6.98 -9.34 -14.87
N GLN A 462 -6.31 -10.16 -15.68
CA GLN A 462 -6.80 -10.53 -17.02
C GLN A 462 -8.05 -11.41 -16.95
N VAL A 463 -8.30 -12.16 -15.88
CA VAL A 463 -9.53 -12.95 -15.68
C VAL A 463 -10.77 -12.07 -15.77
N VAL A 464 -10.68 -10.81 -15.30
CA VAL A 464 -11.79 -9.86 -15.40
C VAL A 464 -12.15 -9.57 -16.85
N SER A 465 -11.15 -9.37 -17.71
CA SER A 465 -11.39 -9.15 -19.15
C SER A 465 -11.94 -10.40 -19.83
N ASP A 466 -11.54 -11.60 -19.39
CA ASP A 466 -11.99 -12.86 -19.97
C ASP A 466 -13.50 -13.05 -19.74
N TYR A 467 -13.98 -12.94 -18.49
CA TYR A 467 -15.42 -13.12 -18.24
C TYR A 467 -16.28 -11.96 -18.77
N LEU A 468 -15.75 -10.72 -18.82
CA LEU A 468 -16.45 -9.60 -19.46
C LEU A 468 -16.57 -9.79 -20.99
N SER A 469 -15.53 -10.36 -21.61
CA SER A 469 -15.54 -10.72 -23.02
C SER A 469 -16.56 -11.84 -23.31
N GLU A 470 -16.55 -12.90 -22.50
CA GLU A 470 -17.51 -14.01 -22.59
C GLU A 470 -18.97 -13.53 -22.45
N ALA A 471 -19.20 -12.56 -21.55
CA ALA A 471 -20.50 -11.92 -21.36
C ALA A 471 -20.87 -10.93 -22.50
N GLY A 472 -19.92 -10.63 -23.39
CA GLY A 472 -20.10 -9.60 -24.44
C GLY A 472 -20.21 -8.18 -23.88
N LEU A 473 -19.71 -7.91 -22.66
CA LEU A 473 -19.84 -6.62 -21.99
C LEU A 473 -18.69 -5.65 -22.32
N LEU A 474 -17.55 -6.13 -22.79
CA LEU A 474 -16.43 -5.25 -23.19
C LEU A 474 -16.83 -4.29 -24.31
N GLN A 475 -17.62 -4.75 -25.30
CA GLN A 475 -18.13 -3.89 -26.36
C GLN A 475 -19.12 -2.83 -25.84
N ASP A 476 -19.86 -3.11 -24.77
CA ASP A 476 -20.80 -2.18 -24.16
C ASP A 476 -20.05 -1.08 -23.38
N PHE A 477 -18.97 -1.46 -22.66
CA PHE A 477 -18.04 -0.52 -22.04
C PHE A 477 -17.34 0.36 -23.07
N SER A 478 -16.80 -0.25 -24.16
CA SER A 478 -16.12 0.46 -25.25
C SER A 478 -17.02 1.50 -25.91
N ALA A 479 -18.31 1.18 -26.14
CA ALA A 479 -19.28 2.13 -26.68
C ALA A 479 -19.47 3.40 -25.83
N LEU A 480 -19.14 3.34 -24.54
CA LEU A 480 -19.13 4.47 -23.61
C LEU A 480 -17.71 4.99 -23.34
N GLY A 481 -16.71 4.53 -24.11
CA GLY A 481 -15.32 4.92 -24.00
C GLY A 481 -14.56 4.33 -22.80
N PHE A 482 -15.11 3.32 -22.12
CA PHE A 482 -14.41 2.54 -21.11
C PHE A 482 -13.67 1.37 -21.74
N ASP A 483 -12.72 1.67 -22.64
CA ASP A 483 -11.83 0.66 -23.20
C ASP A 483 -10.79 0.23 -22.16
N LEU A 484 -10.27 -0.99 -22.32
CA LEU A 484 -9.16 -1.49 -21.51
C LEU A 484 -7.93 -0.60 -21.75
N ALA A 485 -7.37 -0.06 -20.69
CA ALA A 485 -6.17 0.79 -20.73
C ALA A 485 -4.93 0.07 -20.19
N GLY A 486 -5.09 -1.02 -19.47
CA GLY A 486 -4.03 -1.83 -18.88
C GLY A 486 -4.52 -2.68 -17.71
N PHE A 487 -3.60 -3.44 -17.10
CA PHE A 487 -3.83 -4.26 -15.91
C PHE A 487 -2.83 -3.85 -14.83
N GLY A 488 -3.30 -3.49 -13.65
CA GLY A 488 -2.44 -3.03 -12.57
C GLY A 488 -2.94 -1.76 -11.88
N CYS A 489 -2.15 -1.19 -10.95
CA CYS A 489 -2.49 0.04 -10.24
C CYS A 489 -2.19 1.26 -11.12
N MET A 490 -3.19 1.77 -11.78
CA MET A 490 -3.06 2.87 -12.73
C MET A 490 -3.63 4.18 -12.17
N THR A 491 -4.89 4.50 -12.46
CA THR A 491 -5.52 5.76 -12.06
C THR A 491 -5.50 6.00 -10.54
N CYS A 492 -5.70 4.98 -9.73
CA CYS A 492 -5.75 5.11 -8.27
C CYS A 492 -4.42 5.57 -7.63
N ILE A 493 -3.26 5.28 -8.25
CA ILE A 493 -1.94 5.73 -7.76
C ILE A 493 -1.52 7.09 -8.34
N GLY A 494 -2.30 7.67 -9.25
CA GLY A 494 -1.96 8.92 -9.92
C GLY A 494 -1.40 8.74 -11.33
N ASN A 495 -1.46 7.53 -11.87
CA ASN A 495 -1.07 7.22 -13.25
C ASN A 495 -2.23 7.44 -14.24
N SER A 496 -3.11 8.41 -13.97
CA SER A 496 -4.25 8.73 -14.82
C SER A 496 -3.88 9.37 -16.18
N GLY A 497 -2.63 9.81 -16.34
CA GLY A 497 -2.18 10.55 -17.51
C GLY A 497 -2.82 11.95 -17.61
N LYS A 498 -2.66 12.59 -18.76
CA LYS A 498 -3.25 13.91 -19.04
C LYS A 498 -4.77 13.82 -19.15
N LEU A 499 -5.46 14.88 -18.77
CA LEU A 499 -6.89 15.03 -19.03
C LEU A 499 -7.15 15.28 -20.53
N GLU A 500 -8.42 15.45 -20.90
CA GLU A 500 -8.77 15.96 -22.22
C GLU A 500 -8.12 17.37 -22.39
N THR A 501 -7.64 17.68 -23.59
CA THR A 501 -6.79 18.85 -23.83
C THR A 501 -7.44 20.18 -23.41
N HIS A 502 -8.72 20.37 -23.74
CA HIS A 502 -9.43 21.60 -23.38
C HIS A 502 -9.78 21.66 -21.91
N VAL A 503 -10.06 20.50 -21.30
CA VAL A 503 -10.26 20.39 -19.83
C VAL A 503 -9.01 20.74 -19.06
N GLU A 504 -7.81 20.34 -19.55
CA GLU A 504 -6.54 20.78 -18.95
C GLU A 504 -6.39 22.32 -18.99
N ALA A 505 -6.73 22.94 -20.11
CA ALA A 505 -6.68 24.39 -20.22
C ALA A 505 -7.72 25.08 -19.31
N PHE A 506 -8.89 24.49 -19.14
CA PHE A 506 -9.90 25.02 -18.21
C PHE A 506 -9.49 24.85 -16.76
N ALA A 507 -8.82 23.75 -16.39
CA ALA A 507 -8.26 23.56 -15.07
C ALA A 507 -7.20 24.62 -14.73
N ASP A 508 -6.35 24.98 -15.71
CA ASP A 508 -5.37 26.06 -15.56
C ASP A 508 -6.04 27.45 -15.42
N GLN A 509 -7.29 27.60 -15.87
CA GLN A 509 -8.12 28.80 -15.70
C GLN A 509 -8.97 28.77 -14.43
N GLY A 510 -8.85 27.71 -13.60
CA GLY A 510 -9.52 27.58 -12.31
C GLY A 510 -10.78 26.71 -12.30
N LEU A 511 -11.03 25.88 -13.35
CA LEU A 511 -12.11 24.89 -13.32
C LEU A 511 -11.87 23.91 -12.14
N LYS A 512 -12.82 23.85 -11.21
CA LYS A 512 -12.85 22.86 -10.15
C LYS A 512 -13.55 21.60 -10.67
N GLY A 513 -12.80 20.81 -11.46
CA GLY A 513 -13.26 19.52 -11.97
C GLY A 513 -13.26 18.45 -10.88
N VAL A 514 -13.91 17.33 -11.16
CA VAL A 514 -14.05 16.20 -10.24
C VAL A 514 -13.61 14.91 -10.91
N VAL A 515 -12.95 14.04 -10.13
CA VAL A 515 -12.70 12.64 -10.51
C VAL A 515 -13.73 11.74 -9.84
N VAL A 516 -14.29 10.77 -10.57
CA VAL A 516 -15.06 9.66 -10.02
C VAL A 516 -14.34 8.37 -10.34
N LEU A 517 -14.05 7.54 -9.33
CA LEU A 517 -13.29 6.31 -9.55
C LEU A 517 -13.74 5.18 -8.64
N SER A 518 -13.65 3.96 -9.16
CA SER A 518 -13.93 2.74 -8.39
C SER A 518 -12.72 2.25 -7.56
N GLY A 519 -11.76 3.13 -7.30
CA GLY A 519 -10.59 2.87 -6.48
C GLY A 519 -10.89 3.00 -4.97
N ASN A 520 -9.82 3.16 -4.18
CA ASN A 520 -9.90 3.26 -2.72
C ASN A 520 -9.29 4.55 -2.13
N ARG A 521 -8.68 5.41 -2.93
CA ARG A 521 -8.06 6.67 -2.49
C ARG A 521 -8.39 7.82 -3.42
N ASN A 522 -8.84 8.91 -2.82
CA ASN A 522 -9.29 10.13 -3.51
C ASN A 522 -8.68 11.41 -2.91
N PHE A 523 -7.51 11.33 -2.30
CA PHE A 523 -6.84 12.50 -1.73
C PHE A 523 -6.63 13.59 -2.78
N GLU A 524 -6.69 14.85 -2.36
CA GLU A 524 -6.49 16.01 -3.23
C GLU A 524 -5.20 15.88 -4.07
N GLY A 525 -5.32 16.06 -5.37
CA GLY A 525 -4.20 16.00 -6.33
C GLY A 525 -3.58 14.60 -6.55
N ARG A 526 -4.06 13.57 -5.84
CA ARG A 526 -3.51 12.22 -5.95
C ARG A 526 -3.80 11.56 -7.28
N VAL A 527 -5.06 11.58 -7.72
CA VAL A 527 -5.50 10.92 -8.95
C VAL A 527 -5.01 11.69 -10.18
N ASN A 528 -5.15 13.01 -10.14
CA ASN A 528 -4.61 13.92 -11.12
C ASN A 528 -4.28 15.26 -10.44
N PRO A 529 -3.07 15.83 -10.62
CA PRO A 529 -2.64 17.02 -9.89
C PRO A 529 -3.44 18.28 -10.21
N LYS A 530 -4.17 18.31 -11.34
CA LYS A 530 -5.03 19.43 -11.76
C LYS A 530 -6.46 19.33 -11.25
N VAL A 531 -6.84 18.22 -10.61
CA VAL A 531 -8.21 17.98 -10.14
C VAL A 531 -8.25 18.03 -8.61
N PRO A 532 -8.96 19.00 -8.03
CA PRO A 532 -8.94 19.22 -6.58
C PRO A 532 -9.78 18.22 -5.79
N ALA A 533 -10.80 17.59 -6.41
CA ALA A 533 -11.77 16.76 -5.71
C ALA A 533 -11.94 15.39 -6.38
N GLY A 534 -12.11 14.34 -5.58
CA GLY A 534 -12.36 12.99 -6.04
C GLY A 534 -13.43 12.28 -5.22
N TYR A 535 -14.25 11.46 -5.90
CA TYR A 535 -15.27 10.64 -5.28
C TYR A 535 -15.04 9.17 -5.59
N LEU A 536 -15.01 8.36 -4.55
CA LEU A 536 -15.01 6.90 -4.65
C LEU A 536 -16.45 6.43 -4.86
N ALA A 537 -16.65 5.54 -5.81
CA ALA A 537 -17.97 5.03 -6.20
C ALA A 537 -17.87 3.59 -6.73
N SER A 538 -18.98 2.87 -6.79
CA SER A 538 -19.03 1.57 -7.45
C SER A 538 -18.73 1.69 -8.96
N PRO A 539 -18.28 0.61 -9.64
CA PRO A 539 -18.05 0.62 -11.08
C PRO A 539 -19.28 1.08 -11.90
N ALA A 540 -20.48 0.67 -11.49
CA ALA A 540 -21.73 1.10 -12.14
C ALA A 540 -21.96 2.61 -12.01
N LEU A 541 -21.67 3.19 -10.84
CA LEU A 541 -21.79 4.63 -10.63
C LEU A 541 -20.70 5.42 -11.39
N CYS A 542 -19.50 4.85 -11.60
CA CYS A 542 -18.49 5.47 -12.48
C CYS A 542 -19.06 5.64 -13.91
N VAL A 543 -19.73 4.62 -14.45
CA VAL A 543 -20.39 4.71 -15.76
C VAL A 543 -21.51 5.76 -15.74
N ALA A 544 -22.35 5.76 -14.70
CA ALA A 544 -23.45 6.72 -14.57
C ALA A 544 -22.95 8.18 -14.51
N PHE A 545 -21.92 8.47 -13.71
CA PHE A 545 -21.35 9.81 -13.64
C PHE A 545 -20.62 10.23 -14.92
N ALA A 546 -20.05 9.30 -15.70
CA ALA A 546 -19.48 9.62 -17.01
C ALA A 546 -20.55 10.03 -18.02
N ILE A 547 -21.73 9.42 -17.95
CA ILE A 547 -22.91 9.80 -18.76
C ILE A 547 -23.46 11.15 -18.30
N ALA A 548 -23.63 11.37 -17.00
CA ALA A 548 -24.10 12.63 -16.43
C ALA A 548 -23.11 13.79 -16.68
N GLY A 549 -21.79 13.53 -16.62
CA GLY A 549 -20.71 14.49 -16.83
C GLY A 549 -20.54 15.53 -15.71
N ARG A 550 -21.26 15.40 -14.61
CA ARG A 550 -21.23 16.34 -13.47
C ARG A 550 -21.49 15.61 -12.15
N ILE A 551 -20.91 16.10 -11.05
CA ILE A 551 -21.13 15.54 -9.71
C ILE A 551 -22.32 16.19 -8.99
N ASP A 552 -22.71 17.39 -9.37
CA ASP A 552 -23.80 18.15 -8.77
C ASP A 552 -25.20 17.73 -9.24
N ILE A 553 -25.37 16.43 -9.43
CA ILE A 553 -26.62 15.77 -9.82
C ILE A 553 -27.08 14.82 -8.71
N ASP A 554 -28.38 14.78 -8.45
CA ASP A 554 -29.00 13.73 -7.64
C ASP A 554 -29.38 12.54 -8.53
N LEU A 555 -28.48 11.56 -8.67
CA LEU A 555 -28.69 10.36 -9.50
C LEU A 555 -29.89 9.52 -9.06
N THR A 556 -30.45 9.74 -7.86
CA THR A 556 -31.64 9.03 -7.37
C THR A 556 -32.95 9.62 -7.91
N ARG A 557 -32.90 10.85 -8.46
CA ARG A 557 -34.10 11.61 -8.88
C ARG A 557 -33.97 12.26 -10.26
N GLU A 558 -32.79 12.76 -10.60
CA GLU A 558 -32.59 13.48 -11.85
C GLU A 558 -32.21 12.52 -12.99
N PRO A 559 -32.64 12.80 -14.24
CA PRO A 559 -32.29 11.97 -15.37
C PRO A 559 -30.83 12.14 -15.78
N LEU A 560 -30.21 11.03 -16.18
CA LEU A 560 -28.85 10.98 -16.74
C LEU A 560 -28.80 11.54 -18.17
N GLY A 561 -29.88 11.49 -18.88
CA GLY A 561 -30.03 11.93 -20.26
C GLY A 561 -31.43 11.64 -20.80
N GLN A 562 -31.57 11.60 -22.15
CA GLN A 562 -32.80 11.27 -22.82
C GLN A 562 -32.56 10.20 -23.88
N ASP A 563 -33.54 9.36 -24.14
CA ASP A 563 -33.54 8.41 -25.26
C ASP A 563 -33.75 9.13 -26.61
N SER A 564 -33.74 8.38 -27.70
CA SER A 564 -33.95 8.91 -29.05
C SER A 564 -35.36 9.48 -29.27
N ALA A 565 -36.32 9.18 -28.39
CA ALA A 565 -37.68 9.73 -28.42
C ALA A 565 -37.83 10.96 -27.51
N GLY A 566 -36.81 11.36 -26.78
CA GLY A 566 -36.79 12.47 -25.83
C GLY A 566 -37.31 12.15 -24.45
N ASN A 567 -37.52 10.87 -24.13
CA ASN A 567 -37.90 10.48 -22.76
C ASN A 567 -36.73 10.55 -21.78
N PRO A 568 -36.94 11.07 -20.57
CA PRO A 568 -35.87 11.13 -19.56
C PRO A 568 -35.48 9.71 -19.09
N ILE A 569 -34.18 9.43 -19.00
CA ILE A 569 -33.62 8.17 -18.53
C ILE A 569 -32.96 8.39 -17.18
N HIS A 570 -33.38 7.65 -16.18
CA HIS A 570 -32.88 7.72 -14.82
C HIS A 570 -31.95 6.54 -14.51
N LEU A 571 -31.20 6.63 -13.41
CA LEU A 571 -30.29 5.57 -13.00
C LEU A 571 -31.02 4.23 -12.80
N HIS A 572 -32.22 4.24 -12.21
CA HIS A 572 -33.00 3.03 -11.96
C HIS A 572 -33.47 2.31 -13.26
N ASP A 573 -33.60 3.02 -14.38
CA ASP A 573 -33.91 2.41 -15.67
C ASP A 573 -32.72 1.61 -16.24
N LEU A 574 -31.50 1.98 -15.82
CA LEU A 574 -30.25 1.37 -16.27
C LEU A 574 -29.73 0.27 -15.32
N MET A 575 -30.06 0.34 -14.02
CA MET A 575 -29.59 -0.65 -13.04
C MET A 575 -30.19 -2.02 -13.32
N PRO A 576 -29.36 -3.09 -13.47
CA PRO A 576 -29.87 -4.46 -13.57
C PRO A 576 -30.41 -4.94 -12.22
N ALA A 577 -31.31 -5.90 -12.26
CA ALA A 577 -31.76 -6.60 -11.08
C ALA A 577 -30.65 -7.55 -10.57
N ASP A 578 -30.58 -7.77 -9.24
CA ASP A 578 -29.51 -8.58 -8.65
C ASP A 578 -29.53 -10.04 -9.14
N ASP A 579 -30.71 -10.61 -9.36
CA ASP A 579 -30.87 -11.97 -9.90
C ASP A 579 -30.34 -12.07 -11.35
N GLU A 580 -30.52 -11.03 -12.18
CA GLU A 580 -29.91 -10.95 -13.52
C GLU A 580 -28.39 -10.93 -13.44
N VAL A 581 -27.82 -10.13 -12.50
CA VAL A 581 -26.38 -10.07 -12.26
C VAL A 581 -25.85 -11.43 -11.81
N GLN A 582 -26.46 -12.04 -10.80
CA GLN A 582 -26.00 -13.33 -10.26
C GLN A 582 -26.13 -14.47 -11.28
N ALA A 583 -27.20 -14.50 -12.07
CA ALA A 583 -27.36 -15.48 -13.14
C ALA A 583 -26.23 -15.37 -14.19
N LEU A 584 -25.87 -14.15 -14.58
CA LEU A 584 -24.78 -13.94 -15.52
C LEU A 584 -23.41 -14.26 -14.92
N VAL A 585 -23.17 -13.89 -13.63
CA VAL A 585 -21.95 -14.29 -12.89
C VAL A 585 -21.79 -15.81 -12.93
N ALA A 586 -22.83 -16.56 -12.56
CA ALA A 586 -22.79 -18.02 -12.56
C ALA A 586 -22.53 -18.63 -13.96
N GLN A 587 -22.95 -17.94 -15.02
CA GLN A 587 -22.74 -18.39 -16.39
C GLN A 587 -21.32 -18.14 -16.92
N VAL A 588 -20.72 -16.97 -16.60
CA VAL A 588 -19.51 -16.49 -17.28
C VAL A 588 -18.25 -16.52 -16.41
N VAL A 589 -18.35 -16.55 -15.08
CA VAL A 589 -17.17 -16.63 -14.20
C VAL A 589 -16.81 -18.10 -14.01
N LYS A 590 -15.82 -18.58 -14.77
CA LYS A 590 -15.50 -20.01 -14.91
C LYS A 590 -14.11 -20.33 -14.38
N PRO A 591 -13.89 -21.50 -13.76
CA PRO A 591 -12.56 -21.94 -13.30
C PRO A 591 -11.51 -22.00 -14.42
N GLU A 592 -11.93 -22.27 -15.66
CA GLU A 592 -11.05 -22.40 -16.81
C GLU A 592 -10.28 -21.09 -17.09
N PHE A 593 -10.89 -19.93 -16.87
CA PHE A 593 -10.19 -18.63 -17.04
C PHE A 593 -9.07 -18.46 -16.02
N PHE A 594 -9.33 -18.79 -14.75
CA PHE A 594 -8.30 -18.75 -13.72
C PHE A 594 -7.15 -19.72 -14.02
N GLN A 595 -7.48 -20.98 -14.42
CA GLN A 595 -6.48 -22.00 -14.76
C GLN A 595 -5.62 -21.60 -15.95
N GLN A 596 -6.22 -21.02 -17.01
CA GLN A 596 -5.48 -20.54 -18.17
C GLN A 596 -4.53 -19.40 -17.80
N ARG A 597 -5.00 -18.42 -17.00
CA ARG A 597 -4.16 -17.30 -16.56
C ARG A 597 -3.07 -17.72 -15.59
N LEU A 598 -3.37 -18.65 -14.70
CA LEU A 598 -2.37 -19.22 -13.80
C LEU A 598 -1.25 -19.96 -14.57
N ALA A 599 -1.60 -20.71 -15.60
CA ALA A 599 -0.61 -21.44 -16.42
C ALA A 599 0.41 -20.51 -17.11
N THR A 600 0.04 -19.25 -17.37
CA THR A 600 0.87 -18.28 -18.10
C THR A 600 1.28 -17.06 -17.24
N VAL A 601 1.00 -17.06 -15.95
CA VAL A 601 1.21 -15.91 -15.05
C VAL A 601 2.66 -15.40 -15.01
N TRP A 602 3.62 -16.30 -15.29
CA TRP A 602 5.06 -16.01 -15.29
C TRP A 602 5.64 -15.63 -16.65
N ASP A 603 4.89 -15.83 -17.75
CA ASP A 603 5.40 -15.69 -19.12
C ASP A 603 5.54 -14.22 -19.55
N GLY A 604 4.52 -13.41 -19.22
CA GLY A 604 4.44 -12.00 -19.60
C GLY A 604 4.22 -11.77 -21.09
N THR A 605 4.21 -10.51 -21.47
CA THR A 605 4.02 -10.07 -22.87
C THR A 605 5.27 -10.33 -23.71
N HIS A 606 5.13 -10.22 -25.04
CA HIS A 606 6.28 -10.32 -25.95
C HIS A 606 7.38 -9.29 -25.67
N HIS A 607 7.03 -8.09 -25.20
CA HIS A 607 8.00 -7.09 -24.75
C HIS A 607 8.84 -7.60 -23.58
N TRP A 608 8.20 -8.25 -22.59
CA TRP A 608 8.91 -8.84 -21.44
C TRP A 608 9.80 -10.00 -21.86
N GLN A 609 9.33 -10.85 -22.76
CA GLN A 609 10.08 -12.01 -23.25
C GLN A 609 11.31 -11.60 -24.09
N ALA A 610 11.21 -10.48 -24.82
CA ALA A 610 12.32 -9.93 -25.61
C ALA A 610 13.46 -9.34 -24.76
N LEU A 611 13.22 -9.03 -23.49
CA LEU A 611 14.24 -8.51 -22.58
C LEU A 611 15.20 -9.60 -22.15
N SER A 612 16.50 -9.32 -22.26
CA SER A 612 17.56 -10.20 -21.78
C SER A 612 18.40 -9.50 -20.70
N ALA A 613 18.90 -10.27 -19.75
CA ALA A 613 19.94 -9.87 -18.81
C ALA A 613 20.88 -11.06 -18.57
N GLU A 614 22.14 -10.78 -18.30
CA GLU A 614 23.10 -11.80 -17.84
C GLU A 614 22.93 -12.00 -16.34
N GLY A 615 22.94 -13.25 -15.88
CA GLY A 615 22.98 -13.59 -14.46
C GLY A 615 24.42 -13.44 -13.95
N SER A 616 24.59 -12.69 -12.88
CA SER A 616 25.88 -12.55 -12.18
C SER A 616 25.60 -12.38 -10.68
N VAL A 617 26.52 -12.83 -9.84
CA VAL A 617 26.37 -12.71 -8.38
C VAL A 617 26.28 -11.24 -7.95
N GLN A 618 27.16 -10.40 -8.50
CA GLN A 618 27.14 -8.95 -8.28
C GLN A 618 26.56 -8.25 -9.51
N PHE A 619 25.80 -7.18 -9.29
CA PHE A 619 25.23 -6.39 -10.37
C PHE A 619 26.29 -5.47 -11.00
N PRO A 620 26.40 -5.42 -12.35
CA PRO A 620 27.35 -4.54 -13.03
C PRO A 620 26.79 -3.12 -13.12
N TRP A 621 27.03 -2.30 -12.10
CA TRP A 621 26.57 -0.92 -12.03
C TRP A 621 27.11 -0.03 -13.16
N ASP A 622 26.24 0.68 -13.87
CA ASP A 622 26.64 1.70 -14.84
C ASP A 622 26.58 3.10 -14.17
N ALA A 623 27.72 3.74 -14.05
CA ALA A 623 27.81 5.09 -13.49
C ALA A 623 27.06 6.17 -14.29
N ARG A 624 26.67 5.89 -15.54
CA ARG A 624 25.87 6.81 -16.38
C ARG A 624 24.36 6.64 -16.17
N SER A 625 23.93 5.51 -15.57
CA SER A 625 22.51 5.23 -15.35
C SER A 625 21.81 6.39 -14.62
N THR A 626 20.62 6.71 -15.07
CA THR A 626 19.72 7.68 -14.47
C THR A 626 18.61 7.02 -13.64
N TYR A 627 18.50 5.68 -13.71
CA TYR A 627 17.53 4.86 -12.93
C TYR A 627 18.19 4.07 -11.81
N LEU A 628 19.37 3.51 -12.01
CA LEU A 628 20.00 2.54 -11.11
C LEU A 628 21.35 3.05 -10.62
N ARG A 629 21.50 3.22 -9.32
CA ARG A 629 22.74 3.63 -8.67
C ARG A 629 23.03 2.73 -7.49
N ARG A 630 24.30 2.33 -7.30
CA ARG A 630 24.69 1.65 -6.07
C ARG A 630 24.28 2.53 -4.88
N PRO A 631 23.54 1.99 -3.87
CA PRO A 631 23.04 2.79 -2.75
C PRO A 631 24.16 3.43 -1.95
N GLN A 632 24.12 4.76 -1.80
CA GLN A 632 25.18 5.51 -1.08
C GLN A 632 25.19 5.18 0.42
N TYR A 633 24.05 4.86 1.03
CA TYR A 633 24.00 4.47 2.45
C TYR A 633 24.61 3.09 2.74
N LEU A 634 25.02 2.34 1.72
CA LEU A 634 25.78 1.10 1.85
C LEU A 634 27.30 1.31 1.66
N THR A 635 27.76 2.54 1.46
CA THR A 635 29.21 2.84 1.44
C THR A 635 29.76 2.93 2.86
N ASP A 636 31.04 2.61 3.02
CA ASP A 636 31.80 2.73 4.28
C ASP A 636 31.26 1.89 5.47
N ILE A 637 30.52 0.80 5.18
CA ILE A 637 30.08 -0.13 6.21
C ILE A 637 31.28 -0.91 6.72
N GLN A 638 31.52 -0.84 8.04
CA GLN A 638 32.60 -1.58 8.70
C GLN A 638 32.12 -2.96 9.17
N ALA A 639 33.05 -3.90 9.33
CA ALA A 639 32.76 -5.25 9.82
C ALA A 639 32.12 -5.23 11.21
N GLU A 640 32.54 -4.29 12.06
CA GLU A 640 31.94 -4.09 13.39
C GLU A 640 31.09 -2.82 13.43
N PRO A 641 30.02 -2.79 14.24
CA PRO A 641 29.23 -1.57 14.42
C PRO A 641 30.03 -0.49 15.16
N LYS A 642 29.61 0.77 15.05
CA LYS A 642 30.20 1.86 15.84
C LYS A 642 30.01 1.60 17.32
N ALA A 643 31.01 1.93 18.13
CA ALA A 643 31.02 1.67 19.57
C ALA A 643 29.98 2.52 20.34
N SER A 644 29.49 3.64 19.80
CA SER A 644 28.55 4.54 20.47
C SER A 644 27.50 5.07 19.48
N LEU A 645 26.27 5.26 20.00
CA LEU A 645 25.19 5.95 19.33
C LEU A 645 25.18 7.47 19.56
N ALA A 646 26.23 8.02 20.16
CA ALA A 646 26.32 9.44 20.52
C ALA A 646 25.96 10.36 19.33
N ILE A 647 25.06 11.31 19.58
CA ILE A 647 24.72 12.40 18.67
C ILE A 647 25.09 13.69 19.36
N GLU A 648 26.20 14.28 18.95
CA GLU A 648 26.79 15.46 19.54
C GLU A 648 26.99 16.54 18.49
N ASN A 649 26.90 17.81 18.90
CA ASN A 649 27.08 18.99 18.04
C ASN A 649 26.16 18.99 16.82
N ALA A 650 24.99 18.35 16.91
CA ALA A 650 24.04 18.28 15.82
C ALA A 650 23.44 19.67 15.52
N ARG A 651 23.03 19.90 14.27
CA ARG A 651 22.42 21.15 13.81
C ARG A 651 20.98 20.91 13.36
N SER A 652 20.12 21.90 13.56
CA SER A 652 18.75 21.84 13.06
C SER A 652 18.72 22.02 11.54
N LEU A 653 18.29 21.00 10.80
CA LEU A 653 18.06 21.13 9.36
C LEU A 653 16.72 21.82 9.07
N MET A 654 15.68 21.43 9.79
CA MET A 654 14.33 21.95 9.59
C MET A 654 13.50 21.88 10.88
N VAL A 655 12.55 22.81 10.99
CA VAL A 655 11.39 22.75 11.89
C VAL A 655 10.13 22.72 11.04
N LEU A 656 9.39 21.61 11.09
CA LEU A 656 8.23 21.34 10.28
C LEU A 656 6.93 21.45 11.10
N GLY A 657 5.81 21.60 10.41
CA GLY A 657 4.48 21.59 11.01
C GLY A 657 3.90 20.20 11.27
N ASP A 658 2.59 20.16 11.50
CA ASP A 658 1.79 18.95 11.68
C ASP A 658 1.47 18.29 10.33
N ASN A 659 1.17 16.98 10.36
CA ASN A 659 0.69 16.19 9.23
C ASN A 659 1.63 16.20 8.00
N VAL A 660 2.93 16.24 8.23
CA VAL A 660 3.91 16.05 7.16
C VAL A 660 3.96 14.57 6.79
N THR A 661 3.41 14.25 5.63
CA THR A 661 3.26 12.87 5.15
C THR A 661 4.53 12.35 4.49
N THR A 662 4.59 11.02 4.25
CA THR A 662 5.67 10.41 3.46
C THR A 662 5.71 10.91 2.02
N ASP A 663 4.58 11.36 1.45
CA ASP A 663 4.49 12.01 0.14
C ASP A 663 5.15 13.42 0.15
N HIS A 664 5.05 14.12 1.26
CA HIS A 664 5.73 15.40 1.45
C HIS A 664 7.26 15.23 1.57
N ILE A 665 7.71 14.16 2.23
CA ILE A 665 9.13 13.87 2.45
C ILE A 665 9.77 13.30 1.19
N SER A 666 9.12 12.33 0.55
CA SER A 666 9.62 11.64 -0.64
C SER A 666 8.53 11.57 -1.71
N PRO A 667 8.59 12.41 -2.73
CA PRO A 667 7.56 12.48 -3.78
C PRO A 667 7.52 11.20 -4.62
N ALA A 668 6.38 10.94 -5.27
CA ALA A 668 6.19 9.81 -6.18
C ALA A 668 5.84 10.25 -7.61
N GLY A 669 5.21 11.41 -7.78
CA GLY A 669 4.68 11.90 -9.04
C GLY A 669 5.73 12.31 -10.07
N ALA A 670 5.27 12.94 -11.16
CA ALA A 670 6.12 13.41 -12.25
C ALA A 670 7.25 14.33 -11.77
N ILE A 671 8.41 14.21 -12.38
CA ILE A 671 9.59 15.03 -12.07
C ILE A 671 9.52 16.32 -12.90
N PRO A 672 9.39 17.51 -12.27
CA PRO A 672 9.40 18.76 -13.00
C PRO A 672 10.79 19.03 -13.60
N ALA A 673 10.86 19.41 -14.87
CA ALA A 673 12.13 19.72 -15.54
C ALA A 673 12.91 20.86 -14.86
N SER A 674 12.19 21.82 -14.23
CA SER A 674 12.78 22.94 -13.50
C SER A 674 13.29 22.60 -12.09
N SER A 675 12.98 21.41 -11.56
CA SER A 675 13.45 20.99 -10.24
C SER A 675 14.93 20.59 -10.25
N LEU A 676 15.59 20.59 -9.09
CA LEU A 676 16.97 20.10 -8.96
C LEU A 676 17.15 18.67 -9.52
N ALA A 677 16.16 17.79 -9.29
CA ALA A 677 16.13 16.45 -9.83
C ALA A 677 16.01 16.45 -11.36
N GLY A 678 15.09 17.27 -11.90
CA GLY A 678 14.93 17.45 -13.34
C GLY A 678 16.19 17.98 -14.02
N GLN A 679 16.80 19.01 -13.47
CA GLN A 679 18.06 19.57 -13.99
C GLN A 679 19.20 18.53 -13.97
N TRP A 680 19.29 17.72 -12.92
CA TRP A 680 20.27 16.64 -12.83
C TRP A 680 20.08 15.59 -13.93
N LEU A 681 18.84 15.26 -14.26
CA LEU A 681 18.47 14.34 -15.35
C LEU A 681 18.76 14.94 -16.72
N LEU A 682 18.37 16.20 -16.96
CA LEU A 682 18.63 16.92 -18.22
C LEU A 682 20.13 17.02 -18.51
N ALA A 683 20.94 17.29 -17.48
CA ALA A 683 22.42 17.32 -17.61
C ALA A 683 23.01 15.96 -18.02
N ARG A 684 22.25 14.86 -17.94
CA ARG A 684 22.61 13.50 -18.36
C ARG A 684 21.94 13.04 -19.66
N GLY A 685 21.25 13.97 -20.34
CA GLY A 685 20.68 13.75 -21.66
C GLY A 685 19.26 13.15 -21.66
N GLU A 686 18.56 13.18 -20.53
CA GLU A 686 17.13 12.78 -20.48
C GLU A 686 16.27 13.83 -21.21
N ASP A 687 15.16 13.37 -21.81
CA ASP A 687 14.21 14.24 -22.51
C ASP A 687 13.42 15.09 -21.52
N PRO A 688 13.38 16.42 -21.63
CA PRO A 688 12.61 17.29 -20.76
C PRO A 688 11.11 17.01 -20.77
N GLN A 689 10.59 16.38 -21.82
CA GLN A 689 9.17 16.03 -21.93
C GLN A 689 8.87 14.66 -21.33
N ASP A 690 9.89 13.82 -21.02
CA ASP A 690 9.73 12.47 -20.54
C ASP A 690 10.72 12.12 -19.43
N LEU A 691 10.73 12.91 -18.34
CA LEU A 691 11.58 12.63 -17.18
C LEU A 691 11.08 11.49 -16.30
N ASN A 692 9.88 10.96 -16.60
CA ASN A 692 9.19 9.95 -15.82
C ASN A 692 8.84 10.45 -14.40
N GLN A 693 8.68 9.57 -13.44
CA GLN A 693 8.23 9.86 -12.08
C GLN A 693 9.31 9.56 -11.04
N TYR A 694 9.25 10.23 -9.88
CA TYR A 694 10.10 9.88 -8.74
C TYR A 694 9.94 8.41 -8.31
N SER A 695 8.71 7.88 -8.35
CA SER A 695 8.42 6.48 -7.99
C SER A 695 9.22 5.47 -8.82
N THR A 696 9.45 5.74 -10.10
CA THR A 696 10.22 4.86 -11.00
C THR A 696 11.73 5.02 -10.88
N ARG A 697 12.20 6.11 -10.23
CA ARG A 697 13.63 6.40 -10.03
C ARG A 697 14.13 6.20 -8.60
N ARG A 698 13.35 5.51 -7.76
CA ARG A 698 13.70 5.23 -6.36
C ARG A 698 15.00 4.42 -6.16
N SER A 699 15.50 3.74 -7.18
CA SER A 699 16.83 3.09 -7.15
C SER A 699 17.98 4.04 -7.50
N ASN A 700 17.71 5.35 -7.59
CA ASN A 700 18.70 6.39 -7.83
C ASN A 700 18.65 7.46 -6.73
N HIS A 701 19.56 7.35 -5.77
CA HIS A 701 19.63 8.27 -4.63
C HIS A 701 19.87 9.73 -5.05
N GLU A 702 20.53 9.98 -6.17
CA GLU A 702 20.79 11.34 -6.68
C GLU A 702 19.50 12.08 -7.05
N VAL A 703 18.56 11.37 -7.69
CA VAL A 703 17.24 11.92 -8.03
C VAL A 703 16.39 12.09 -6.78
N MET A 704 16.36 11.06 -5.92
CA MET A 704 15.51 11.04 -4.74
C MET A 704 15.91 12.09 -3.70
N LEU A 705 17.19 12.33 -3.49
CA LEU A 705 17.68 13.35 -2.57
C LEU A 705 17.33 14.77 -3.04
N ARG A 706 17.44 15.02 -4.36
CA ARG A 706 17.07 16.32 -4.94
C ARG A 706 15.57 16.55 -4.95
N GLY A 707 14.76 15.47 -4.89
CA GLY A 707 13.32 15.50 -4.75
C GLY A 707 12.81 15.57 -3.30
N ALA A 708 13.67 15.30 -2.31
CA ALA A 708 13.25 15.24 -0.92
C ALA A 708 12.70 16.58 -0.42
N PHE A 709 11.51 16.53 0.23
CA PHE A 709 10.81 17.69 0.79
C PHE A 709 10.48 18.81 -0.21
N THR A 710 10.40 18.53 -1.51
CA THR A 710 10.10 19.54 -2.54
C THR A 710 8.60 19.79 -2.74
N ASN A 711 7.72 19.11 -1.99
CA ASN A 711 6.29 19.36 -2.07
C ASN A 711 5.96 20.81 -1.69
N LYS A 712 5.06 21.45 -2.45
CA LYS A 712 4.67 22.87 -2.29
C LYS A 712 4.11 23.23 -0.92
N SER A 713 3.56 22.25 -0.20
CA SER A 713 2.97 22.44 1.14
C SER A 713 4.02 22.40 2.27
N VAL A 714 5.23 21.94 1.98
CA VAL A 714 6.30 21.84 2.99
C VAL A 714 6.94 23.23 3.20
N LYS A 715 6.97 23.64 4.46
CA LYS A 715 7.63 24.89 4.89
C LYS A 715 8.55 24.64 6.07
N ASN A 716 9.74 25.21 6.03
CA ASN A 716 10.65 25.22 7.15
C ASN A 716 10.38 26.43 8.03
N ARG A 717 9.83 26.23 9.22
CA ARG A 717 9.45 27.29 10.15
C ARG A 717 10.63 28.13 10.66
N LEU A 718 11.87 27.60 10.58
CA LEU A 718 13.08 28.38 10.91
C LEU A 718 13.29 29.57 9.97
N LEU A 719 12.69 29.55 8.78
CA LEU A 719 12.83 30.62 7.80
C LEU A 719 11.70 31.68 7.89
N GLY A 720 10.66 31.39 8.67
CA GLY A 720 9.47 32.25 8.74
C GLY A 720 8.89 32.56 7.37
N ASP A 721 8.54 33.83 7.12
CA ASP A 721 8.00 34.30 5.83
C ASP A 721 9.09 34.57 4.77
N THR A 722 10.38 34.36 5.10
CA THR A 722 11.52 34.64 4.21
C THR A 722 11.88 33.48 3.28
N GLN A 723 11.14 32.35 3.30
CA GLN A 723 11.39 31.22 2.44
C GLN A 723 11.29 31.61 0.95
N PRO A 724 12.39 31.46 0.16
CA PRO A 724 12.45 32.04 -1.19
C PRO A 724 11.62 31.35 -2.26
N GLY A 725 11.18 30.10 -2.01
CA GLY A 725 10.55 29.28 -3.04
C GLY A 725 9.66 28.17 -2.50
N VAL A 726 9.19 27.33 -3.41
CA VAL A 726 8.33 26.17 -3.12
C VAL A 726 9.16 25.01 -2.58
N GLY A 727 8.58 24.21 -1.69
CA GLY A 727 9.27 23.12 -1.02
C GLY A 727 10.14 23.57 0.14
N ALA A 728 10.88 22.65 0.76
CA ALA A 728 11.73 23.00 1.88
C ALA A 728 13.04 23.69 1.45
N TRP A 729 13.35 24.77 2.13
CA TRP A 729 14.61 25.49 2.08
C TRP A 729 15.25 25.45 3.47
N ALA A 730 16.54 25.61 3.56
CA ALA A 730 17.25 25.66 4.85
C ALA A 730 18.45 26.63 4.79
N TRP A 731 18.93 27.03 5.96
CA TRP A 731 20.19 27.74 6.09
C TRP A 731 21.35 26.83 5.72
N ASN A 732 22.37 27.35 5.04
CA ASN A 732 23.65 26.68 4.88
C ASN A 732 24.41 26.66 6.23
N ALA A 733 25.52 25.92 6.32
CA ALA A 733 26.23 25.66 7.56
C ALA A 733 26.71 26.90 8.32
N ASP A 734 27.04 27.98 7.62
CA ASP A 734 27.48 29.27 8.20
C ASP A 734 26.34 30.30 8.34
N HIS A 735 25.11 29.90 8.05
CA HIS A 735 23.92 30.74 8.11
C HIS A 735 23.95 32.00 7.24
N SER A 736 24.82 32.03 6.23
CA SER A 736 24.99 33.19 5.33
C SER A 736 23.97 33.21 4.19
N GLN A 737 23.43 32.03 3.81
CA GLN A 737 22.53 31.86 2.68
C GLN A 737 21.42 30.87 2.97
N CYS A 738 20.22 31.14 2.48
CA CYS A 738 19.11 30.23 2.41
C CYS A 738 19.14 29.50 1.05
N LEU A 739 19.25 28.19 1.05
CA LEU A 739 19.39 27.33 -0.12
C LEU A 739 18.27 26.30 -0.19
N PRO A 740 17.98 25.72 -1.37
CA PRO A 740 17.17 24.53 -1.47
C PRO A 740 17.72 23.43 -0.55
N LEU A 741 16.84 22.67 0.10
CA LEU A 741 17.19 21.74 1.18
C LEU A 741 18.39 20.84 0.87
N TYR A 742 18.41 20.24 -0.34
CA TYR A 742 19.51 19.37 -0.76
C TYR A 742 20.87 20.11 -0.73
N GLU A 743 20.92 21.30 -1.30
CA GLU A 743 22.15 22.11 -1.37
C GLU A 743 22.58 22.61 0.02
N ALA A 744 21.61 23.01 0.84
CA ALA A 744 21.87 23.40 2.23
C ALA A 744 22.47 22.25 3.02
N ALA A 745 21.89 21.06 2.95
CA ALA A 745 22.38 19.87 3.65
C ALA A 745 23.81 19.50 3.24
N GLN A 746 24.17 19.63 1.96
CA GLN A 746 25.54 19.36 1.49
C GLN A 746 26.58 20.30 2.13
N SER A 747 26.19 21.53 2.46
CA SER A 747 27.12 22.52 3.07
C SER A 747 27.58 22.13 4.48
N TYR A 748 26.86 21.28 5.19
CA TYR A 748 27.17 20.86 6.56
C TYR A 748 28.28 19.80 6.66
N GLY A 749 28.76 19.26 5.53
CA GLY A 749 29.99 18.47 5.48
C GLY A 749 30.04 17.26 6.43
N GLY A 750 28.93 16.58 6.69
CA GLY A 750 28.84 15.41 7.56
C GLY A 750 28.52 15.72 9.04
N THR A 751 28.29 16.98 9.40
CA THR A 751 27.75 17.35 10.73
C THR A 751 26.39 16.66 10.93
N PRO A 752 26.14 16.01 12.10
CA PRO A 752 24.83 15.42 12.38
C PRO A 752 23.73 16.45 12.31
N MET A 753 22.59 16.07 11.70
CA MET A 753 21.43 16.94 11.54
C MET A 753 20.24 16.42 12.32
N VAL A 754 19.37 17.33 12.75
CA VAL A 754 18.11 17.05 13.43
C VAL A 754 16.95 17.66 12.65
N VAL A 755 15.84 16.92 12.53
CA VAL A 755 14.56 17.45 12.03
C VAL A 755 13.59 17.50 13.21
N PHE A 756 12.97 18.65 13.44
CA PHE A 756 11.87 18.84 14.37
C PHE A 756 10.55 18.86 13.60
N ALA A 757 9.50 18.20 14.15
CA ALA A 757 8.21 18.12 13.49
C ALA A 757 7.04 18.15 14.50
N GLY A 758 5.84 18.35 14.00
CA GLY A 758 4.62 18.38 14.79
C GLY A 758 3.96 17.00 14.95
N ILE A 759 2.63 16.96 14.86
CA ILE A 759 1.81 15.75 15.02
C ILE A 759 1.76 14.98 13.69
N ASN A 760 1.65 13.63 13.78
CA ASN A 760 1.49 12.71 12.64
C ASN A 760 2.63 12.80 11.60
N TYR A 761 3.87 12.94 12.04
CA TYR A 761 5.02 12.97 11.14
C TYR A 761 5.20 11.62 10.44
N GLY A 762 5.31 11.64 9.11
CA GLY A 762 5.48 10.45 8.29
C GLY A 762 4.19 9.66 8.03
N ALA A 763 3.00 10.24 8.26
CA ALA A 763 1.72 9.63 7.90
C ALA A 763 1.63 9.36 6.38
N GLY A 764 0.85 8.35 5.98
CA GLY A 764 0.60 8.03 4.57
C GLY A 764 1.16 6.69 4.14
N SER A 765 1.68 6.61 2.90
CA SER A 765 2.18 5.35 2.32
C SER A 765 3.46 4.86 3.00
N SER A 766 3.66 3.53 3.04
CA SER A 766 4.87 2.90 3.57
C SER A 766 6.07 3.13 2.62
N ARG A 767 6.70 4.31 2.72
CA ARG A 767 7.85 4.67 1.88
C ARG A 767 9.13 4.71 2.70
N ASP A 768 9.99 3.72 2.50
CA ASP A 768 11.33 3.67 3.07
C ASP A 768 12.20 4.87 2.64
N TRP A 769 11.99 5.39 1.42
CA TRP A 769 12.68 6.60 0.94
C TRP A 769 12.40 7.84 1.78
N ALA A 770 11.29 7.91 2.51
CA ALA A 770 11.07 8.98 3.47
C ALA A 770 12.10 8.96 4.62
N ALA A 771 12.60 7.79 5.02
CA ALA A 771 13.67 7.64 5.99
C ALA A 771 15.07 7.67 5.32
N LYS A 772 15.24 6.97 4.18
CA LYS A 772 16.51 6.95 3.41
C LYS A 772 16.98 8.35 3.03
N ALA A 773 16.08 9.20 2.55
CA ALA A 773 16.41 10.58 2.18
C ALA A 773 16.90 11.37 3.40
N GLN A 774 16.24 11.27 4.54
CA GLN A 774 16.65 11.95 5.76
C GLN A 774 18.03 11.48 6.23
N ALA A 775 18.26 10.15 6.29
CA ALA A 775 19.55 9.59 6.65
C ALA A 775 20.69 10.09 5.75
N LEU A 776 20.44 10.12 4.43
CA LEU A 776 21.41 10.61 3.42
C LEU A 776 21.61 12.13 3.44
N LEU A 777 20.61 12.92 3.85
CA LEU A 777 20.77 14.35 4.13
C LEU A 777 21.54 14.63 5.42
N GLY A 778 21.99 13.61 6.15
CA GLY A 778 22.76 13.75 7.37
C GLY A 778 21.92 13.77 8.65
N VAL A 779 20.60 13.56 8.55
CA VAL A 779 19.71 13.49 9.72
C VAL A 779 20.06 12.26 10.56
N ARG A 780 20.29 12.46 11.87
CA ARG A 780 20.57 11.42 12.85
C ARG A 780 19.46 11.28 13.88
N ALA A 781 18.67 12.31 14.09
CA ALA A 781 17.49 12.27 14.95
C ALA A 781 16.32 13.03 14.33
N VAL A 782 15.13 12.52 14.56
CA VAL A 782 13.85 13.17 14.28
C VAL A 782 13.14 13.36 15.60
N VAL A 783 12.76 14.57 15.94
CA VAL A 783 12.05 14.91 17.18
C VAL A 783 10.67 15.44 16.81
N ALA A 784 9.60 14.75 17.21
CA ALA A 784 8.25 15.14 16.83
C ALA A 784 7.27 15.04 18.01
N ARG A 785 6.07 15.61 17.88
CA ARG A 785 4.98 15.38 18.84
C ARG A 785 4.38 13.99 18.70
N SER A 786 4.27 13.48 17.46
CA SER A 786 3.97 12.07 17.17
C SER A 786 4.54 11.67 15.82
N ILE A 787 4.94 10.40 15.70
CA ILE A 787 5.51 9.80 14.49
C ILE A 787 4.65 8.58 14.12
N GLU A 788 4.29 8.46 12.86
CA GLU A 788 3.57 7.32 12.33
C GLU A 788 4.38 6.02 12.47
N ARG A 789 3.70 4.90 12.80
CA ARG A 789 4.32 3.62 13.13
C ARG A 789 5.32 3.14 12.07
N ILE A 790 4.88 3.03 10.81
CA ILE A 790 5.74 2.52 9.73
C ILE A 790 6.92 3.47 9.49
N HIS A 791 6.70 4.78 9.56
CA HIS A 791 7.78 5.75 9.37
C HIS A 791 8.80 5.68 10.51
N ARG A 792 8.34 5.47 11.76
CA ARG A 792 9.22 5.26 12.92
C ARG A 792 10.11 4.04 12.71
N SER A 793 9.54 2.89 12.33
CA SER A 793 10.30 1.67 12.02
C SER A 793 11.32 1.89 10.89
N ASN A 794 10.92 2.60 9.83
CA ASN A 794 11.83 2.93 8.73
C ASN A 794 12.98 3.87 9.17
N LEU A 795 12.73 4.84 10.05
CA LEU A 795 13.79 5.69 10.62
C LEU A 795 14.81 4.85 11.39
N ILE A 796 14.35 3.98 12.30
CA ILE A 796 15.21 3.03 13.04
C ILE A 796 15.98 2.13 12.07
N GLY A 797 15.28 1.61 11.05
CA GLY A 797 15.86 0.77 10.01
C GLY A 797 16.96 1.44 9.19
N MET A 798 16.98 2.78 9.16
CA MET A 798 18.02 3.59 8.53
C MET A 798 19.03 4.17 9.53
N GLY A 799 18.98 3.78 10.81
CA GLY A 799 19.87 4.29 11.84
C GLY A 799 19.61 5.74 12.25
N VAL A 800 18.36 6.22 12.02
CA VAL A 800 17.90 7.54 12.47
C VAL A 800 17.06 7.36 13.73
N LEU A 801 17.41 8.09 14.80
CA LEU A 801 16.75 8.01 16.11
C LEU A 801 15.40 8.76 16.10
N PRO A 802 14.26 8.08 16.26
CA PRO A 802 12.97 8.74 16.45
C PRO A 802 12.74 9.11 17.91
N LEU A 803 12.40 10.37 18.15
CA LEU A 803 12.19 10.93 19.49
C LEU A 803 10.84 11.66 19.55
N LEU A 804 10.21 11.60 20.70
CA LEU A 804 8.94 12.28 20.96
C LEU A 804 9.11 13.36 22.04
N PHE A 805 8.42 14.47 21.85
CA PHE A 805 8.21 15.41 22.94
C PHE A 805 7.26 14.79 23.99
N PRO A 806 7.45 15.06 25.28
CA PRO A 806 6.46 14.73 26.31
C PRO A 806 5.10 15.37 26.02
N ALA A 807 4.02 14.79 26.55
CA ALA A 807 2.67 15.28 26.35
C ALA A 807 2.55 16.78 26.69
N GLY A 808 1.92 17.53 25.76
CA GLY A 808 1.72 18.97 25.89
C GLY A 808 2.95 19.83 25.57
N ARG A 809 4.08 19.23 25.20
CA ARG A 809 5.29 19.93 24.78
C ARG A 809 5.49 19.87 23.29
N GLY A 810 6.33 20.76 22.75
CA GLY A 810 6.65 20.82 21.32
C GLY A 810 7.91 21.62 21.03
N VAL A 811 8.24 21.75 19.75
CA VAL A 811 9.43 22.49 19.31
C VAL A 811 9.35 23.98 19.69
N GLU A 812 8.16 24.52 19.84
CA GLU A 812 7.92 25.91 20.25
C GLU A 812 8.52 26.23 21.63
N ASP A 813 8.57 25.22 22.52
CA ASP A 813 9.18 25.38 23.84
C ASP A 813 10.71 25.60 23.78
N LEU A 814 11.35 25.17 22.68
CA LEU A 814 12.79 25.29 22.48
C LEU A 814 13.21 26.65 21.91
N GLN A 815 12.29 27.44 21.37
CA GLN A 815 12.54 28.77 20.80
C GLN A 815 13.75 28.79 19.85
N LEU A 816 13.75 27.90 18.85
CA LEU A 816 14.85 27.70 17.91
C LEU A 816 14.90 28.81 16.85
N ASP A 817 16.12 29.30 16.54
CA ASP A 817 16.39 30.19 15.41
C ASP A 817 17.26 29.53 14.32
N GLY A 818 17.73 28.27 14.55
CA GLY A 818 18.54 27.47 13.64
C GLY A 818 20.04 27.56 13.90
N SER A 819 20.49 28.44 14.77
CA SER A 819 21.93 28.61 15.10
C SER A 819 22.43 27.65 16.17
N GLU A 820 21.53 26.95 16.84
CA GLU A 820 21.79 26.08 17.97
C GLU A 820 22.58 24.82 17.61
N GLN A 821 23.27 24.29 18.63
CA GLN A 821 23.85 22.95 18.61
C GLN A 821 23.14 22.05 19.62
N PHE A 822 22.98 20.79 19.25
CA PHE A 822 22.21 19.80 19.99
C PHE A 822 23.06 18.60 20.38
N ASP A 823 23.01 18.22 21.68
CA ASP A 823 23.59 16.97 22.16
C ASP A 823 22.49 16.12 22.78
N PHE A 824 22.49 14.81 22.42
CA PHE A 824 21.50 13.84 22.93
C PHE A 824 22.20 12.92 23.91
N ILE A 825 21.77 12.96 25.18
CA ILE A 825 22.40 12.26 26.30
C ILE A 825 21.50 11.15 26.80
N GLY A 826 22.08 9.95 27.05
CA GLY A 826 21.32 8.77 27.53
C GLY A 826 21.06 7.74 26.43
N LEU A 827 21.85 7.75 25.36
CA LEU A 827 21.71 6.79 24.23
C LEU A 827 22.46 5.46 24.45
N ASP A 828 23.26 5.34 25.49
CA ASP A 828 24.11 4.15 25.73
C ASP A 828 23.36 2.99 26.41
N GLU A 829 22.21 3.25 27.04
CA GLU A 829 21.48 2.27 27.85
C GLU A 829 20.01 2.14 27.39
N LEU A 830 19.81 2.01 26.07
CA LEU A 830 18.46 1.87 25.49
C LEU A 830 17.84 0.50 25.83
N ARG A 831 16.55 0.50 26.14
CA ARG A 831 15.75 -0.70 26.48
C ARG A 831 14.40 -0.66 25.79
N VAL A 832 13.73 -1.80 25.71
CA VAL A 832 12.35 -1.89 25.20
C VAL A 832 11.42 -1.05 26.08
N GLY A 833 10.49 -0.36 25.45
CA GLY A 833 9.62 0.62 26.07
C GLY A 833 10.15 2.05 25.96
N ASP A 834 9.67 2.91 26.82
CA ASP A 834 10.01 4.33 26.82
C ASP A 834 11.36 4.59 27.52
N ASN A 835 12.25 5.29 26.82
CA ASN A 835 13.55 5.73 27.32
C ASN A 835 13.56 7.26 27.39
N ARG A 836 13.99 7.82 28.53
CA ARG A 836 14.13 9.27 28.69
C ARG A 836 15.48 9.71 28.14
N ILE A 837 15.47 10.59 27.15
CA ILE A 837 16.66 11.15 26.53
C ILE A 837 16.70 12.63 26.86
N ARG A 838 17.86 13.09 27.38
CA ARG A 838 18.06 14.49 27.66
C ARG A 838 18.65 15.18 26.43
N LEU A 839 17.95 16.18 25.93
CA LEU A 839 18.41 17.08 24.88
C LEU A 839 19.07 18.30 25.52
N GLN A 840 20.33 18.55 25.21
CA GLN A 840 20.98 19.83 25.51
C GLN A 840 20.97 20.72 24.27
N VAL A 841 20.50 21.95 24.44
CA VAL A 841 20.43 22.97 23.40
C VAL A 841 21.46 24.06 23.75
N ARG A 842 22.55 24.09 23.00
CA ARG A 842 23.60 25.10 23.18
C ARG A 842 23.33 26.28 22.26
N ARG A 843 23.24 27.46 22.87
CA ARG A 843 23.00 28.74 22.19
C ARG A 843 24.31 29.39 21.76
N VAL A 844 24.26 30.23 20.73
CA VAL A 844 25.45 30.98 20.25
C VAL A 844 26.03 31.93 21.33
N ASP A 845 25.20 32.45 22.21
CA ASP A 845 25.63 33.31 23.35
C ASP A 845 26.28 32.53 24.50
N GLY A 846 26.38 31.21 24.40
CA GLY A 846 26.94 30.31 25.42
C GLY A 846 25.89 29.79 26.40
N GLY A 847 24.63 30.17 26.30
CA GLY A 847 23.53 29.60 27.06
C GLY A 847 23.31 28.14 26.75
N VAL A 848 22.89 27.34 27.74
CA VAL A 848 22.55 25.94 27.61
C VAL A 848 21.17 25.70 28.21
N ASP A 849 20.22 25.28 27.35
CA ASP A 849 18.91 24.84 27.78
C ASP A 849 18.83 23.31 27.74
N GLU A 850 17.96 22.75 28.57
CA GLU A 850 17.75 21.31 28.58
C GLU A 850 16.24 20.98 28.36
N ALA A 851 15.98 19.90 27.62
CA ALA A 851 14.66 19.35 27.44
C ALA A 851 14.68 17.82 27.59
N GLU A 852 13.60 17.25 28.08
CA GLU A 852 13.39 15.81 28.12
C GLU A 852 12.66 15.38 26.85
N LEU A 853 13.15 14.30 26.23
CA LEU A 853 12.54 13.63 25.09
C LEU A 853 12.32 12.15 25.41
N ILE A 854 11.46 11.49 24.66
CA ILE A 854 11.14 10.08 24.82
C ILE A 854 11.56 9.32 23.56
N ALA A 855 12.46 8.34 23.70
CA ALA A 855 12.74 7.33 22.70
C ALA A 855 11.96 6.07 23.02
N ARG A 856 11.02 5.68 22.16
CA ARG A 856 10.24 4.46 22.34
C ARG A 856 10.75 3.37 21.39
N PHE A 857 11.07 2.22 21.95
CA PHE A 857 11.39 1.00 21.20
C PHE A 857 10.37 -0.10 21.52
N ASP A 858 9.76 -0.65 20.49
CA ASP A 858 8.75 -1.67 20.66
C ASP A 858 9.38 -3.07 20.78
N SER A 859 10.66 -3.23 20.41
CA SER A 859 11.36 -4.50 20.44
C SER A 859 12.87 -4.38 20.71
N GLN A 860 13.48 -5.47 21.20
CA GLN A 860 14.94 -5.57 21.29
C GLN A 860 15.61 -5.56 19.90
N GLN A 861 14.89 -6.00 18.88
CA GLN A 861 15.38 -6.02 17.51
C GLN A 861 15.54 -4.59 16.94
N GLU A 862 14.61 -3.68 17.26
CA GLU A 862 14.74 -2.26 16.87
C GLU A 862 16.00 -1.62 17.45
N ILE A 863 16.32 -1.92 18.72
CA ILE A 863 17.56 -1.43 19.37
C ILE A 863 18.79 -2.01 18.65
N ARG A 864 18.77 -3.30 18.31
CA ARG A 864 19.85 -3.94 17.53
C ARG A 864 20.04 -3.29 16.18
N TYR A 865 18.96 -2.99 15.46
CA TYR A 865 19.04 -2.29 14.18
C TYR A 865 19.67 -0.91 14.35
N LEU A 866 19.16 -0.10 15.27
CA LEU A 866 19.71 1.24 15.52
C LEU A 866 21.19 1.20 15.88
N SER A 867 21.59 0.29 16.80
CA SER A 867 22.98 0.12 17.23
C SER A 867 23.92 -0.34 16.13
N ASN A 868 23.38 -1.01 15.11
CA ASN A 868 24.14 -1.40 13.93
C ASN A 868 24.18 -0.32 12.82
N GLY A 869 23.53 0.83 13.03
CA GLY A 869 23.40 1.88 12.00
C GLY A 869 22.34 1.57 10.96
N GLY A 870 21.39 0.69 11.30
CA GLY A 870 20.25 0.31 10.49
C GLY A 870 20.15 -1.20 10.20
N VAL A 871 19.04 -1.60 9.60
CA VAL A 871 18.75 -3.02 9.30
C VAL A 871 19.70 -3.61 8.26
N LEU A 872 20.04 -2.84 7.21
CA LEU A 872 20.90 -3.35 6.14
C LEU A 872 22.33 -3.61 6.62
N PRO A 873 23.01 -2.71 7.35
CA PRO A 873 24.32 -3.00 7.95
C PRO A 873 24.29 -4.18 8.93
N TYR A 874 23.20 -4.33 9.70
CA TYR A 874 23.02 -5.48 10.60
C TYR A 874 22.99 -6.80 9.81
N VAL A 875 22.17 -6.87 8.77
CA VAL A 875 22.05 -8.07 7.91
C VAL A 875 23.36 -8.39 7.20
N ILE A 876 24.05 -7.39 6.64
CA ILE A 876 25.36 -7.57 5.99
C ILE A 876 26.35 -8.24 6.96
N ARG A 877 26.47 -7.70 8.19
CA ARG A 877 27.39 -8.28 9.21
C ARG A 877 27.01 -9.70 9.56
N LYS A 878 25.72 -10.00 9.72
CA LYS A 878 25.22 -11.36 10.01
C LYS A 878 25.61 -12.35 8.88
N VAL A 879 25.46 -11.94 7.61
CA VAL A 879 25.87 -12.77 6.45
C VAL A 879 27.37 -12.95 6.40
N VAL A 880 28.16 -11.88 6.59
CA VAL A 880 29.63 -11.94 6.61
C VAL A 880 30.12 -12.87 7.73
N GLN A 881 29.57 -12.76 8.93
CA GLN A 881 29.93 -13.65 10.04
C GLN A 881 29.64 -15.12 9.74
N ARG A 882 28.45 -15.42 9.15
CA ARG A 882 28.05 -16.77 8.79
C ARG A 882 28.92 -17.40 7.69
N THR A 883 29.44 -16.59 6.78
CA THR A 883 30.18 -17.06 5.60
C THR A 883 31.72 -17.06 5.77
N ARG A 884 32.24 -16.39 6.82
CA ARG A 884 33.65 -16.42 7.21
C ARG A 884 34.00 -17.57 8.16
N GLY A 885 33.03 -18.13 8.85
CA GLY A 885 33.17 -19.29 9.75
C GLY A 885 32.91 -20.59 9.00
#